data_35e96f39c4f9bc379a787de97d378fba
#
_entry.id   35e96f39c4f9bc379a787de97d378fba
#
_cell.length_a   1.000
_cell.length_b   1.000
_cell.length_c   1.000
_cell.angle_alpha   90.00
_cell.angle_beta   90.00
_cell.angle_gamma   90.00
#
_symmetry.space_group_name_H-M   'P 1'
#
loop_
_entity.id
_entity.type
_entity.pdbx_description
1 polymer ?
#
loop_
_entity_poly.entity_id
_entity_poly.type
_entity_poly.pdbx_seq_one_letter_code
_entity_poly.pdbx_strand_id
1 'polypeptide(L)'
;MSMKGFLIISLIAALPLIDATACISEGNTHNRYMFSVFRHEAMTDGPAYLYDIDRFWQDYMGENGPIGVDYFKWNRDAILKTAKERNDEEMTAYINLLNRYFKACEDYARDAWSYPTKEDLAHRHQTFTDVLTAAKAYGGKALRPQYVLLQMRANMMLGNDNLNVALWNTSASSLPQSPWREAMRNIYARALLKTGQRGAACDIYAEQGDVQSIKSVMRNYRNLAGIRTIYAENPNAPSLNYLVQDFVNNVQETIDQKAKGDNDAEWFKQIDAKQVYRKEAMAFVQFALNAANDSKVKSPSLWLAAASMIDYLFGNTERAMAEAEKAVAAEGSQRMRDNARAIRLLVSTRDNKPTKEYTDYLLGEFRWLDNKIEEECGSSYSYSNHYTDVKERVVHRGLEQLFRRAGMDNTALALCAMTNADDKYFYMEQSKADPTIYSENQNVTYSPWNEYFCKMDSLTADRLADYYRYLSSSHDNAFDQYCVQNSYHDADYFNDLIGTKLIAEGRFAEAIPYLDGVSMSLLSSQLISAYSSQRRYDVPRWFGKQRVSECYEPVTVNRNIKLDYCRDMADRLNRYNLAREGAAKQQMAYDLAVRYYQASCYGDCWFLTHYYSSVMDSARSWEKDFAAETVKYLNVAKRSDDLQLRYRSVYALAFMPVDKWAEFEYDGKVILYPHSAQYEALYELSLFAMAYPNVVDQYTRRCDVLKRYEYYLP
;
A
#
# COMPACT_ATOMS: atom_id res chain seq x y z
N MET A 1 26.96 31.40 -21.83
CA MET A 1 25.91 30.89 -20.90
C MET A 1 26.48 30.92 -19.51
N SER A 2 25.88 31.61 -18.57
CA SER A 2 26.43 31.80 -17.23
C SER A 2 26.22 30.57 -16.34
N MET A 3 27.17 30.31 -15.44
CA MET A 3 27.15 29.22 -14.46
C MET A 3 25.84 29.11 -13.65
N LYS A 4 25.03 30.18 -13.59
CA LYS A 4 23.71 30.19 -12.94
C LYS A 4 22.63 29.41 -13.72
N GLY A 5 22.75 29.31 -15.04
CA GLY A 5 21.82 28.53 -15.86
C GLY A 5 22.02 27.01 -15.74
N PHE A 6 23.25 26.58 -15.44
CA PHE A 6 23.57 25.15 -15.27
C PHE A 6 23.09 24.61 -13.93
N LEU A 7 23.11 25.44 -12.88
CA LEU A 7 22.61 25.06 -11.55
C LEU A 7 21.07 24.93 -11.51
N ILE A 8 20.34 25.73 -12.30
CA ILE A 8 18.87 25.64 -12.37
C ILE A 8 18.42 24.40 -13.15
N ILE A 9 19.16 24.02 -14.23
CA ILE A 9 18.86 22.81 -15.00
C ILE A 9 19.17 21.53 -14.17
N SER A 10 20.21 21.57 -13.33
CA SER A 10 20.55 20.47 -12.44
C SER A 10 19.55 20.31 -11.28
N LEU A 11 18.95 21.40 -10.81
CA LEU A 11 17.89 21.33 -9.78
C LEU A 11 16.55 20.82 -10.36
N ILE A 12 16.22 21.18 -11.61
CA ILE A 12 14.98 20.73 -12.26
C ILE A 12 15.05 19.24 -12.67
N ALA A 13 16.25 18.73 -12.95
CA ALA A 13 16.45 17.30 -13.25
C ALA A 13 16.43 16.40 -12.02
N ALA A 14 16.61 16.95 -10.79
CA ALA A 14 16.54 16.20 -9.54
C ALA A 14 15.13 16.16 -8.92
N LEU A 15 14.25 17.09 -9.30
CA LEU A 15 12.87 17.16 -8.78
C LEU A 15 11.97 15.96 -9.20
N PRO A 16 12.06 15.38 -10.42
CA PRO A 16 11.22 14.23 -10.77
C PRO A 16 11.54 12.95 -10.02
N LEU A 17 12.76 12.81 -9.49
CA LEU A 17 13.16 11.62 -8.73
C LEU A 17 12.68 11.63 -7.28
N ILE A 18 12.43 12.81 -6.73
CA ILE A 18 11.91 12.97 -5.34
C ILE A 18 10.38 12.78 -5.34
N ASP A 19 9.68 13.29 -6.36
CA ASP A 19 8.22 13.11 -6.47
C ASP A 19 7.83 11.65 -6.81
N ALA A 20 8.65 10.93 -7.58
CA ALA A 20 8.39 9.51 -7.87
C ALA A 20 8.54 8.61 -6.63
N THR A 21 9.37 8.98 -5.66
CA THR A 21 9.49 8.26 -4.39
C THR A 21 8.38 8.64 -3.38
N ALA A 22 7.79 9.83 -3.49
CA ALA A 22 6.69 10.25 -2.64
C ALA A 22 5.35 9.58 -3.00
N CYS A 23 5.13 9.19 -4.26
CA CYS A 23 3.95 8.44 -4.68
C CYS A 23 4.05 6.92 -4.42
N ILE A 24 5.21 6.40 -4.00
CA ILE A 24 5.47 4.97 -3.79
C ILE A 24 5.41 4.58 -2.30
N SER A 25 5.22 5.52 -1.40
CA SER A 25 5.12 5.26 0.03
C SER A 25 3.70 4.98 0.50
N GLU A 26 2.90 4.24 -0.25
CA GLU A 26 1.81 3.49 0.37
C GLU A 26 2.48 2.40 1.21
N GLY A 27 2.79 2.86 2.41
CA GLY A 27 3.70 2.21 3.31
C GLY A 27 3.26 0.80 3.62
N ASN A 28 4.23 -0.03 3.78
CA ASN A 28 4.15 -1.27 4.49
C ASN A 28 3.00 -1.26 5.51
N THR A 29 1.92 -1.90 5.15
CA THR A 29 0.73 -2.14 5.97
C THR A 29 1.06 -2.72 7.35
N HIS A 30 2.27 -3.22 7.54
CA HIS A 30 2.74 -3.92 8.74
C HIS A 30 3.16 -3.04 9.92
N ASN A 31 3.20 -1.73 9.76
CA ASN A 31 3.55 -0.79 10.85
C ASN A 31 2.32 -0.16 11.50
N ARG A 32 1.14 -0.68 11.24
CA ARG A 32 -0.08 -0.13 11.81
C ARG A 32 -0.15 -0.40 13.30
N TYR A 33 -0.66 0.59 14.04
CA TYR A 33 -0.59 0.58 15.48
C TYR A 33 -1.65 -0.31 16.13
N MET A 34 -1.20 -1.12 17.11
CA MET A 34 -2.08 -1.99 17.87
C MET A 34 -2.87 -1.27 18.96
N PHE A 35 -2.33 -0.16 19.47
CA PHE A 35 -2.92 0.53 20.60
C PHE A 35 -3.84 1.64 20.17
N SER A 36 -5.16 1.49 20.36
CA SER A 36 -6.17 2.45 19.92
C SER A 36 -7.31 2.56 20.92
N VAL A 37 -7.12 3.37 21.95
CA VAL A 37 -8.11 3.65 23.01
C VAL A 37 -8.73 5.03 22.87
N PHE A 38 -8.01 5.95 22.25
CA PHE A 38 -8.45 7.31 22.02
C PHE A 38 -9.15 7.43 20.67
N ARG A 39 -8.43 7.14 19.59
CA ARG A 39 -8.91 7.18 18.21
C ARG A 39 -7.94 6.40 17.32
N HIS A 40 -8.42 5.88 16.20
CA HIS A 40 -7.54 5.30 15.17
C HIS A 40 -6.71 6.43 14.52
N GLU A 41 -5.38 6.28 14.47
CA GLU A 41 -4.48 7.35 14.01
C GLU A 41 -4.55 7.63 12.51
N ALA A 42 -4.94 6.65 11.71
CA ALA A 42 -5.10 6.82 10.27
C ALA A 42 -6.32 7.67 9.88
N MET A 43 -7.21 7.97 10.81
CA MET A 43 -8.30 8.92 10.55
C MET A 43 -7.74 10.34 10.57
N THR A 44 -7.46 10.88 9.39
CA THR A 44 -6.99 12.26 9.19
C THR A 44 -8.09 13.28 9.41
N ASP A 45 -9.34 12.84 9.46
CA ASP A 45 -10.51 13.69 9.54
C ASP A 45 -10.68 14.22 10.96
N GLY A 46 -11.05 15.47 11.07
CA GLY A 46 -11.28 16.15 12.34
C GLY A 46 -12.32 15.49 13.24
N PRO A 47 -12.75 16.14 14.32
CA PRO A 47 -13.81 15.64 15.20
C PRO A 47 -15.09 15.28 14.44
N ALA A 48 -15.82 14.27 14.92
CA ALA A 48 -17.02 13.74 14.26
C ALA A 48 -18.06 14.83 13.91
N TYR A 49 -18.18 15.87 14.72
CA TYR A 49 -19.15 16.95 14.46
C TYR A 49 -18.88 17.70 13.14
N LEU A 50 -17.65 17.69 12.60
CA LEU A 50 -17.36 18.29 11.29
C LEU A 50 -18.05 17.51 10.18
N TYR A 51 -18.02 16.19 10.26
CA TYR A 51 -18.76 15.30 9.37
C TYR A 51 -20.26 15.52 9.41
N ASP A 52 -20.81 15.66 10.62
CA ASP A 52 -22.24 15.89 10.79
C ASP A 52 -22.66 17.28 10.26
N ILE A 53 -21.76 18.28 10.30
CA ILE A 53 -22.01 19.59 9.67
C ILE A 53 -22.00 19.48 8.14
N ASP A 54 -21.03 18.74 7.58
CA ASP A 54 -20.97 18.50 6.13
C ASP A 54 -22.18 17.71 5.65
N ARG A 55 -22.62 16.69 6.39
CA ARG A 55 -23.89 15.96 6.16
C ARG A 55 -25.09 16.87 6.15
N PHE A 56 -25.23 17.77 7.12
CA PHE A 56 -26.31 18.74 7.14
C PHE A 56 -26.38 19.55 5.84
N TRP A 57 -25.25 19.99 5.31
CA TRP A 57 -25.23 20.74 4.06
C TRP A 57 -25.56 19.88 2.84
N GLN A 58 -25.11 18.64 2.82
CA GLN A 58 -25.44 17.68 1.76
C GLN A 58 -26.95 17.35 1.77
N ASP A 59 -27.49 17.08 2.95
CA ASP A 59 -28.94 16.87 3.13
C ASP A 59 -29.76 18.10 2.71
N TYR A 60 -29.25 19.31 3.04
CA TYR A 60 -29.87 20.56 2.59
C TYR A 60 -29.86 20.69 1.06
N MET A 61 -28.86 20.13 0.37
CA MET A 61 -28.83 20.08 -1.09
C MET A 61 -29.77 19.00 -1.66
N GLY A 62 -30.17 18.02 -0.86
CA GLY A 62 -30.96 16.87 -1.29
C GLY A 62 -30.10 15.79 -1.98
N GLU A 63 -28.81 15.78 -1.72
CA GLU A 63 -27.88 14.83 -2.30
C GLU A 63 -27.71 13.60 -1.40
N ASN A 64 -27.72 12.42 -2.02
CA ASN A 64 -27.45 11.16 -1.35
C ASN A 64 -26.10 10.64 -1.85
N GLY A 65 -25.18 10.37 -0.95
CA GLY A 65 -23.88 9.82 -1.31
C GLY A 65 -22.84 9.99 -0.21
N PRO A 66 -21.60 9.62 -0.50
CA PRO A 66 -20.49 9.85 0.42
C PRO A 66 -20.29 11.33 0.69
N ILE A 67 -19.97 11.65 1.95
CA ILE A 67 -19.79 13.04 2.38
C ILE A 67 -18.34 13.46 2.06
N GLY A 68 -18.20 14.49 1.23
CA GLY A 68 -16.90 15.11 1.00
C GLY A 68 -16.46 15.98 2.19
N VAL A 69 -15.19 15.96 2.53
CA VAL A 69 -14.60 16.85 3.54
C VAL A 69 -14.73 18.30 3.09
N ASP A 70 -15.08 19.21 4.03
CA ASP A 70 -15.30 20.63 3.74
C ASP A 70 -16.44 20.86 2.71
N TYR A 71 -17.50 20.05 2.74
CA TYR A 71 -18.59 20.09 1.75
C TYR A 71 -19.13 21.51 1.52
N PHE A 72 -19.37 22.26 2.60
CA PHE A 72 -19.83 23.65 2.48
C PHE A 72 -18.85 24.54 1.72
N LYS A 73 -17.55 24.40 1.99
CA LYS A 73 -16.50 25.25 1.39
C LYS A 73 -16.46 25.08 -0.14
N TRP A 74 -16.60 23.85 -0.63
CA TRP A 74 -16.54 23.54 -2.05
C TRP A 74 -17.85 23.82 -2.80
N ASN A 75 -19.00 23.81 -2.10
CA ASN A 75 -20.33 23.92 -2.70
C ASN A 75 -21.07 25.22 -2.35
N ARG A 76 -20.39 26.25 -1.80
CA ARG A 76 -20.98 27.49 -1.28
C ARG A 76 -21.99 28.18 -2.22
N ASP A 77 -21.62 28.31 -3.49
CA ASP A 77 -22.44 29.01 -4.48
C ASP A 77 -23.67 28.18 -4.86
N ALA A 78 -23.52 26.86 -4.96
CA ALA A 78 -24.62 25.95 -5.21
C ALA A 78 -25.63 25.93 -4.03
N ILE A 79 -25.13 25.88 -2.79
CA ILE A 79 -25.95 25.91 -1.58
C ILE A 79 -26.71 27.24 -1.50
N LEU A 80 -26.06 28.38 -1.77
CA LEU A 80 -26.69 29.69 -1.79
C LEU A 80 -27.78 29.79 -2.88
N LYS A 81 -27.51 29.24 -4.06
CA LYS A 81 -28.47 29.17 -5.15
C LYS A 81 -29.69 28.35 -4.74
N THR A 82 -29.51 27.19 -4.16
CA THR A 82 -30.59 26.31 -3.68
C THR A 82 -31.42 27.00 -2.60
N ALA A 83 -30.82 27.73 -1.65
CA ALA A 83 -31.56 28.48 -0.64
C ALA A 83 -32.45 29.55 -1.27
N LYS A 84 -31.99 30.28 -2.27
CA LYS A 84 -32.76 31.26 -3.02
C LYS A 84 -33.90 30.63 -3.81
N GLU A 85 -33.66 29.51 -4.49
CA GLU A 85 -34.68 28.77 -5.25
C GLU A 85 -35.82 28.24 -4.36
N ARG A 86 -35.46 27.87 -3.12
CA ARG A 86 -36.44 27.47 -2.09
C ARG A 86 -37.16 28.63 -1.41
N ASN A 87 -36.80 29.87 -1.73
CA ASN A 87 -37.25 31.07 -1.04
C ASN A 87 -37.02 31.04 0.48
N ASP A 88 -35.91 30.38 0.91
CA ASP A 88 -35.51 30.31 2.29
C ASP A 88 -34.65 31.55 2.65
N GLU A 89 -35.36 32.63 3.00
CA GLU A 89 -34.75 33.92 3.28
C GLU A 89 -33.81 33.86 4.50
N GLU A 90 -34.15 33.08 5.54
CA GLU A 90 -33.39 32.94 6.75
C GLU A 90 -32.03 32.22 6.46
N MET A 91 -32.09 31.11 5.73
CA MET A 91 -30.91 30.38 5.31
C MET A 91 -30.04 31.20 4.33
N THR A 92 -30.70 31.88 3.38
CA THR A 92 -30.01 32.78 2.43
C THR A 92 -29.19 33.85 3.15
N ALA A 93 -29.80 34.50 4.17
CA ALA A 93 -29.11 35.51 4.98
C ALA A 93 -27.93 34.90 5.77
N TYR A 94 -28.11 33.74 6.37
CA TYR A 94 -27.08 33.01 7.09
C TYR A 94 -25.89 32.64 6.18
N ILE A 95 -26.18 32.04 5.01
CA ILE A 95 -25.11 31.62 4.06
C ILE A 95 -24.33 32.84 3.57
N ASN A 96 -25.00 33.95 3.25
CA ASN A 96 -24.28 35.17 2.85
C ASN A 96 -23.37 35.69 3.96
N LEU A 97 -23.81 35.65 5.21
CA LEU A 97 -23.00 36.07 6.34
C LEU A 97 -21.82 35.10 6.60
N LEU A 98 -22.08 33.81 6.49
CA LEU A 98 -21.07 32.75 6.62
C LEU A 98 -20.01 32.84 5.49
N ASN A 99 -20.44 33.14 4.25
CA ASN A 99 -19.54 33.36 3.12
C ASN A 99 -18.63 34.58 3.35
N ARG A 100 -19.16 35.67 3.91
CA ARG A 100 -18.31 36.85 4.31
C ARG A 100 -17.26 36.47 5.33
N TYR A 101 -17.63 35.64 6.32
CA TYR A 101 -16.68 35.12 7.31
C TYR A 101 -15.57 34.29 6.66
N PHE A 102 -15.93 33.29 5.85
CA PHE A 102 -14.94 32.42 5.21
C PHE A 102 -14.05 33.18 4.23
N LYS A 103 -14.61 34.10 3.45
CA LYS A 103 -13.81 34.92 2.54
C LYS A 103 -12.76 35.75 3.30
N ALA A 104 -13.14 36.33 4.43
CA ALA A 104 -12.18 37.05 5.27
C ALA A 104 -11.11 36.14 5.90
N CYS A 105 -11.40 34.84 6.08
CA CYS A 105 -10.41 33.86 6.50
C CYS A 105 -9.45 33.46 5.37
N GLU A 106 -9.96 33.38 4.12
CA GLU A 106 -9.19 32.93 2.94
C GLU A 106 -8.24 34.00 2.38
N ASP A 107 -8.60 35.28 2.50
CA ASP A 107 -7.81 36.41 1.95
C ASP A 107 -6.34 36.47 2.47
N TYR A 108 -6.03 35.67 3.50
CA TYR A 108 -4.68 35.54 4.06
C TYR A 108 -3.82 34.43 3.44
N ALA A 109 -4.43 33.51 2.73
CA ALA A 109 -3.74 32.31 2.24
C ALA A 109 -3.21 32.46 0.81
N ARG A 110 -3.32 33.64 0.20
CA ARG A 110 -3.09 33.82 -1.24
C ARG A 110 -1.64 33.69 -1.67
N ASP A 111 -0.71 34.06 -0.81
CA ASP A 111 0.72 33.96 -1.13
C ASP A 111 1.54 33.85 0.16
N ALA A 112 2.34 32.79 0.29
CA ALA A 112 3.24 32.57 1.44
C ALA A 112 4.33 33.66 1.57
N TRP A 113 4.51 34.48 0.54
CA TRP A 113 5.54 35.53 0.48
C TRP A 113 4.98 36.94 0.61
N SER A 114 3.65 37.09 0.57
CA SER A 114 2.98 38.40 0.71
C SER A 114 2.47 38.61 2.12
N TYR A 115 3.08 39.50 2.84
CA TYR A 115 2.58 39.90 4.16
C TYR A 115 1.40 40.89 3.99
N PRO A 116 0.28 40.67 4.73
CA PRO A 116 -0.87 41.56 4.68
C PRO A 116 -0.47 42.98 5.14
N THR A 117 -0.98 43.97 4.45
CA THR A 117 -0.80 45.38 4.83
C THR A 117 -1.58 45.70 6.10
N LYS A 118 -1.32 46.88 6.70
CA LYS A 118 -2.12 47.36 7.83
C LYS A 118 -3.59 47.58 7.44
N GLU A 119 -3.80 48.02 6.22
CA GLU A 119 -5.11 48.25 5.62
C GLU A 119 -5.88 46.92 5.45
N ASP A 120 -5.21 45.89 4.98
CA ASP A 120 -5.81 44.52 4.85
C ASP A 120 -6.20 44.02 6.24
N LEU A 121 -5.33 44.15 7.23
CA LEU A 121 -5.61 43.75 8.61
C LEU A 121 -6.78 44.52 9.21
N ALA A 122 -6.89 45.83 8.97
CA ALA A 122 -7.97 46.66 9.44
C ALA A 122 -9.29 46.29 8.75
N HIS A 123 -9.28 46.08 7.44
CA HIS A 123 -10.46 45.64 6.68
C HIS A 123 -10.98 44.28 7.18
N ARG A 124 -10.08 43.36 7.40
CA ARG A 124 -10.41 42.05 7.96
C ARG A 124 -11.01 42.15 9.36
N HIS A 125 -10.39 42.91 10.24
CA HIS A 125 -10.93 43.15 11.58
C HIS A 125 -12.32 43.75 11.53
N GLN A 126 -12.56 44.73 10.65
CA GLN A 126 -13.89 45.32 10.44
C GLN A 126 -14.89 44.30 9.95
N THR A 127 -14.50 43.44 8.98
CA THR A 127 -15.39 42.38 8.45
C THR A 127 -15.82 41.39 9.54
N PHE A 128 -14.92 40.96 10.43
CA PHE A 128 -15.29 40.08 11.54
C PHE A 128 -16.17 40.83 12.59
N THR A 129 -15.96 42.13 12.78
CA THR A 129 -16.80 42.95 13.64
C THR A 129 -18.22 43.09 13.10
N ASP A 130 -18.35 43.28 11.79
CA ASP A 130 -19.67 43.33 11.11
C ASP A 130 -20.38 41.98 11.17
N VAL A 131 -19.67 40.87 10.91
CA VAL A 131 -20.19 39.51 11.03
C VAL A 131 -20.69 39.25 12.46
N LEU A 132 -19.90 39.61 13.46
CA LEU A 132 -20.25 39.47 14.87
C LEU A 132 -21.54 40.26 15.20
N THR A 133 -21.60 41.49 14.73
CA THR A 133 -22.75 42.39 14.96
C THR A 133 -24.04 41.82 14.32
N ALA A 134 -23.96 41.41 13.05
CA ALA A 134 -25.06 40.80 12.34
C ALA A 134 -25.50 39.46 12.99
N ALA A 135 -24.53 38.63 13.41
CA ALA A 135 -24.84 37.37 14.07
C ALA A 135 -25.51 37.55 15.44
N LYS A 136 -25.14 38.59 16.19
CA LYS A 136 -25.81 38.97 17.47
C LYS A 136 -27.22 39.51 17.26
N ALA A 137 -27.49 40.19 16.16
CA ALA A 137 -28.78 40.77 15.84
C ALA A 137 -29.84 39.74 15.42
N TYR A 138 -29.42 38.48 15.16
CA TYR A 138 -30.35 37.41 14.77
C TYR A 138 -31.33 37.06 15.90
N GLY A 139 -32.61 37.33 15.69
CA GLY A 139 -33.69 37.09 16.64
C GLY A 139 -34.53 35.83 16.37
N GLY A 140 -34.25 35.11 15.27
CA GLY A 140 -34.93 33.89 14.89
C GLY A 140 -34.60 32.71 15.78
N LYS A 141 -35.39 31.63 15.66
CA LYS A 141 -35.19 30.39 16.42
C LYS A 141 -34.59 29.25 15.59
N ALA A 142 -34.91 29.20 14.30
CA ALA A 142 -34.57 28.09 13.42
C ALA A 142 -33.06 27.87 13.25
N LEU A 143 -32.30 28.94 13.03
CA LEU A 143 -30.84 28.90 12.83
C LEU A 143 -30.08 29.45 14.05
N ARG A 144 -30.69 29.45 15.23
CA ARG A 144 -30.02 29.98 16.44
C ARG A 144 -28.69 29.32 16.76
N PRO A 145 -28.53 27.99 16.71
CA PRO A 145 -27.22 27.35 16.94
C PRO A 145 -26.16 27.81 15.94
N GLN A 146 -26.51 27.92 14.65
CA GLN A 146 -25.63 28.34 13.58
C GLN A 146 -25.17 29.80 13.78
N TYR A 147 -26.04 30.69 14.14
CA TYR A 147 -25.70 32.08 14.42
C TYR A 147 -24.87 32.25 15.69
N VAL A 148 -25.15 31.48 16.75
CA VAL A 148 -24.29 31.49 17.98
C VAL A 148 -22.91 30.95 17.66
N LEU A 149 -22.78 29.87 16.86
CA LEU A 149 -21.48 29.39 16.39
C LEU A 149 -20.73 30.48 15.61
N LEU A 150 -21.42 31.19 14.72
CA LEU A 150 -20.81 32.26 13.94
C LEU A 150 -20.35 33.44 14.84
N GLN A 151 -21.09 33.77 15.92
CA GLN A 151 -20.65 34.72 16.94
C GLN A 151 -19.34 34.25 17.59
N MET A 152 -19.25 32.96 17.99
CA MET A 152 -18.05 32.41 18.60
C MET A 152 -16.86 32.39 17.64
N ARG A 153 -17.10 32.07 16.37
CA ARG A 153 -16.09 32.13 15.30
C ARG A 153 -15.56 33.55 15.09
N ALA A 154 -16.45 34.55 15.01
CA ALA A 154 -16.06 35.94 14.86
C ALA A 154 -15.29 36.46 16.09
N ASN A 155 -15.74 36.16 17.30
CA ASN A 155 -15.01 36.47 18.53
C ASN A 155 -13.60 35.84 18.54
N MET A 156 -13.48 34.61 18.11
CA MET A 156 -12.19 33.91 18.01
C MET A 156 -11.23 34.64 17.08
N MET A 157 -11.69 35.09 15.91
CA MET A 157 -10.89 35.84 14.94
C MET A 157 -10.51 37.24 15.44
N LEU A 158 -11.34 37.85 16.29
CA LEU A 158 -11.11 39.14 16.93
C LEU A 158 -10.25 39.04 18.21
N GLY A 159 -9.87 37.81 18.64
CA GLY A 159 -9.12 37.59 19.89
C GLY A 159 -9.96 37.79 21.17
N ASN A 160 -11.27 37.78 21.08
CA ASN A 160 -12.21 37.94 22.18
C ASN A 160 -12.46 36.64 22.94
N ASP A 161 -11.40 35.94 23.36
CA ASP A 161 -11.48 34.61 23.97
C ASP A 161 -12.29 34.62 25.29
N ASN A 162 -12.16 35.66 26.13
CA ASN A 162 -12.98 35.80 27.34
C ASN A 162 -14.48 35.90 27.04
N LEU A 163 -14.86 36.52 25.92
CA LEU A 163 -16.27 36.61 25.51
C LEU A 163 -16.79 35.27 25.05
N ASN A 164 -15.96 34.43 24.44
CA ASN A 164 -16.34 33.07 24.08
C ASN A 164 -16.52 32.17 25.33
N VAL A 165 -15.68 32.33 26.34
CA VAL A 165 -15.88 31.65 27.63
C VAL A 165 -17.21 32.07 28.27
N ALA A 166 -17.48 33.36 28.33
CA ALA A 166 -18.73 33.88 28.86
C ALA A 166 -19.95 33.40 28.07
N LEU A 167 -19.90 33.47 26.73
CA LEU A 167 -20.99 33.07 25.84
C LEU A 167 -21.33 31.56 25.97
N TRP A 168 -20.29 30.70 26.10
CA TRP A 168 -20.50 29.29 26.37
C TRP A 168 -21.21 29.06 27.71
N ASN A 169 -20.72 29.69 28.79
CA ASN A 169 -21.24 29.47 30.12
C ASN A 169 -22.64 30.03 30.34
N THR A 170 -23.04 31.08 29.59
CA THR A 170 -24.32 31.74 29.78
C THR A 170 -25.42 31.26 28.84
N SER A 171 -25.10 30.75 27.64
CA SER A 171 -26.11 30.43 26.65
C SER A 171 -25.76 29.26 25.72
N ALA A 172 -24.55 29.16 25.19
CA ALA A 172 -24.26 28.15 24.15
C ALA A 172 -24.30 26.72 24.71
N SER A 173 -23.89 26.50 25.96
CA SER A 173 -23.93 25.18 26.61
C SER A 173 -25.35 24.66 26.88
N SER A 174 -26.35 25.54 26.93
CA SER A 174 -27.76 25.17 27.11
C SER A 174 -28.50 24.87 25.80
N LEU A 175 -27.88 25.08 24.65
CA LEU A 175 -28.47 24.74 23.36
C LEU A 175 -28.63 23.21 23.22
N PRO A 176 -29.62 22.74 22.46
CA PRO A 176 -29.80 21.32 22.19
C PRO A 176 -28.50 20.66 21.67
N GLN A 177 -28.30 19.40 22.01
CA GLN A 177 -27.19 18.62 21.48
C GLN A 177 -27.26 18.61 19.95
N SER A 178 -26.17 19.01 19.31
CA SER A 178 -26.09 19.14 17.84
C SER A 178 -24.64 19.30 17.41
N PRO A 179 -24.32 19.04 16.12
CA PRO A 179 -22.98 19.28 15.59
C PRO A 179 -22.52 20.75 15.78
N TRP A 180 -23.45 21.68 15.70
CA TRP A 180 -23.18 23.11 15.93
C TRP A 180 -22.74 23.39 17.35
N ARG A 181 -23.37 22.74 18.35
CA ARG A 181 -23.00 22.88 19.75
C ARG A 181 -21.62 22.24 20.02
N GLU A 182 -21.31 21.11 19.41
CA GLU A 182 -19.98 20.52 19.53
C GLU A 182 -18.89 21.39 18.87
N ALA A 183 -19.17 22.02 17.73
CA ALA A 183 -18.27 23.00 17.14
C ALA A 183 -18.05 24.24 18.06
N MET A 184 -19.10 24.72 18.73
CA MET A 184 -18.98 25.78 19.75
C MET A 184 -18.14 25.32 20.94
N ARG A 185 -18.28 24.05 21.38
CA ARG A 185 -17.52 23.47 22.47
C ARG A 185 -16.02 23.39 22.14
N ASN A 186 -15.66 23.13 20.88
CA ASN A 186 -14.29 23.15 20.40
C ASN A 186 -13.69 24.57 20.46
N ILE A 187 -14.45 25.59 20.01
CA ILE A 187 -14.03 27.00 20.13
C ILE A 187 -13.91 27.43 21.59
N TYR A 188 -14.80 26.96 22.45
CA TYR A 188 -14.70 27.17 23.90
C TYR A 188 -13.42 26.56 24.48
N ALA A 189 -13.05 25.34 24.05
CA ALA A 189 -11.78 24.73 24.48
C ALA A 189 -10.58 25.58 24.08
N ARG A 190 -10.55 26.11 22.84
CA ARG A 190 -9.52 27.06 22.43
C ARG A 190 -9.51 28.33 23.30
N ALA A 191 -10.66 28.87 23.63
CA ALA A 191 -10.78 30.04 24.48
C ALA A 191 -10.29 29.76 25.92
N LEU A 192 -10.59 28.58 26.48
CA LEU A 192 -10.03 28.12 27.77
C LEU A 192 -8.50 28.06 27.71
N LEU A 193 -7.93 27.51 26.62
CA LEU A 193 -6.48 27.46 26.44
C LEU A 193 -5.85 28.87 26.46
N LYS A 194 -6.45 29.81 25.74
CA LYS A 194 -5.99 31.22 25.67
C LYS A 194 -6.14 31.97 26.99
N THR A 195 -7.07 31.54 27.83
CA THR A 195 -7.30 32.11 29.17
C THR A 195 -6.56 31.35 30.30
N GLY A 196 -5.66 30.43 29.96
CA GLY A 196 -4.78 29.71 30.89
C GLY A 196 -5.36 28.41 31.48
N GLN A 197 -6.52 27.98 31.05
CA GLN A 197 -7.20 26.77 31.54
C GLN A 197 -6.88 25.57 30.65
N ARG A 198 -5.59 25.22 30.51
CA ARG A 198 -5.08 24.19 29.59
C ARG A 198 -5.69 22.82 29.84
N GLY A 199 -5.78 22.36 31.09
CA GLY A 199 -6.30 21.03 31.43
C GLY A 199 -7.73 20.83 30.90
N ALA A 200 -8.64 21.76 31.23
CA ALA A 200 -10.02 21.72 30.77
C ALA A 200 -10.12 21.81 29.23
N ALA A 201 -9.27 22.56 28.55
CA ALA A 201 -9.22 22.61 27.11
C ALA A 201 -8.83 21.25 26.50
N CYS A 202 -7.77 20.62 27.05
CA CYS A 202 -7.29 19.32 26.55
C CYS A 202 -8.31 18.20 26.79
N ASP A 203 -9.03 18.23 27.91
CA ASP A 203 -10.07 17.26 28.19
C ASP A 203 -11.21 17.36 27.17
N ILE A 204 -11.61 18.57 26.77
CA ILE A 204 -12.62 18.76 25.72
C ILE A 204 -12.11 18.25 24.38
N TYR A 205 -10.89 18.59 23.97
CA TYR A 205 -10.31 18.08 22.73
C TYR A 205 -10.21 16.55 22.74
N ALA A 206 -9.85 15.95 23.87
CA ALA A 206 -9.81 14.50 24.03
C ALA A 206 -11.20 13.87 23.89
N GLU A 207 -12.21 14.42 24.55
CA GLU A 207 -13.60 13.93 24.48
C GLU A 207 -14.19 14.05 23.07
N GLN A 208 -13.78 15.05 22.30
CA GLN A 208 -14.20 15.24 20.91
C GLN A 208 -13.38 14.45 19.89
N GLY A 209 -12.28 13.81 20.31
CA GLY A 209 -11.36 13.14 19.41
C GLY A 209 -10.59 14.11 18.47
N ASP A 210 -10.40 15.36 18.88
CA ASP A 210 -9.64 16.35 18.12
C ASP A 210 -8.13 16.13 18.26
N VAL A 211 -7.61 15.19 17.45
CA VAL A 211 -6.20 14.76 17.46
C VAL A 211 -5.26 15.94 17.19
N GLN A 212 -5.59 16.80 16.24
CA GLN A 212 -4.70 17.89 15.83
C GLN A 212 -4.54 18.93 16.96
N SER A 213 -5.64 19.32 17.59
CA SER A 213 -5.62 20.27 18.69
C SER A 213 -4.91 19.70 19.91
N ILE A 214 -5.25 18.46 20.33
CA ILE A 214 -4.63 17.86 21.51
C ILE A 214 -3.14 17.59 21.30
N LYS A 215 -2.73 17.13 20.12
CA LYS A 215 -1.33 16.90 19.73
C LYS A 215 -0.50 18.17 19.81
N SER A 216 -1.05 19.28 19.30
CA SER A 216 -0.41 20.60 19.36
C SER A 216 -0.23 21.08 20.80
N VAL A 217 -1.28 21.02 21.62
CA VAL A 217 -1.25 21.52 23.01
C VAL A 217 -0.40 20.63 23.90
N MET A 218 -0.45 19.30 23.71
CA MET A 218 0.27 18.31 24.50
C MET A 218 1.68 18.01 23.99
N ARG A 219 2.20 18.73 23.00
CA ARG A 219 3.50 18.48 22.36
C ARG A 219 4.65 18.20 23.33
N ASN A 220 4.72 18.94 24.45
CA ASN A 220 5.76 18.79 25.45
C ASN A 220 5.46 17.70 26.52
N TYR A 221 4.27 17.09 26.49
CA TYR A 221 3.81 16.08 27.43
C TYR A 221 3.80 14.67 26.82
N ARG A 222 4.21 14.51 25.57
CA ARG A 222 4.26 13.23 24.83
C ARG A 222 5.50 12.41 25.24
N ASN A 223 5.69 12.22 26.55
CA ASN A 223 6.74 11.40 27.17
C ASN A 223 6.30 10.98 28.57
N LEU A 224 7.03 10.08 29.21
CA LEU A 224 6.68 9.58 30.54
C LEU A 224 6.58 10.70 31.60
N ALA A 225 7.47 11.69 31.57
CA ALA A 225 7.43 12.80 32.54
C ALA A 225 6.14 13.62 32.38
N GLY A 226 5.74 13.91 31.13
CA GLY A 226 4.48 14.59 30.84
C GLY A 226 3.25 13.80 31.26
N ILE A 227 3.21 12.49 30.98
CA ILE A 227 2.13 11.60 31.40
C ILE A 227 1.99 11.62 32.93
N ARG A 228 3.10 11.51 33.67
CA ARG A 228 3.11 11.60 35.13
C ARG A 228 2.59 12.94 35.66
N THR A 229 2.90 14.04 34.97
CA THR A 229 2.40 15.37 35.36
C THR A 229 0.87 15.44 35.23
N ILE A 230 0.32 15.04 34.08
CA ILE A 230 -1.15 15.04 33.87
C ILE A 230 -1.84 14.06 34.83
N TYR A 231 -1.28 12.87 35.03
CA TYR A 231 -1.80 11.89 35.99
C TYR A 231 -1.85 12.42 37.42
N ALA A 232 -0.82 13.14 37.87
CA ALA A 232 -0.77 13.74 39.19
C ALA A 232 -1.81 14.86 39.39
N GLU A 233 -2.12 15.62 38.29
CA GLU A 233 -3.18 16.62 38.29
C GLU A 233 -4.57 15.96 38.36
N ASN A 234 -4.81 14.97 37.50
CA ASN A 234 -6.05 14.19 37.45
C ASN A 234 -5.79 12.79 36.85
N PRO A 235 -5.83 11.71 37.67
CA PRO A 235 -5.59 10.35 37.21
C PRO A 235 -6.65 9.81 36.23
N ASN A 236 -7.76 10.53 36.04
CA ASN A 236 -8.85 10.20 35.12
C ASN A 236 -9.04 11.27 34.03
N ALA A 237 -8.04 12.09 33.78
CA ALA A 237 -8.10 13.09 32.71
C ALA A 237 -8.33 12.42 31.36
N PRO A 238 -9.36 12.81 30.58
CA PRO A 238 -9.58 12.27 29.23
C PRO A 238 -8.37 12.37 28.29
N SER A 239 -7.54 13.39 28.49
CA SER A 239 -6.29 13.62 27.76
C SER A 239 -5.22 12.53 27.99
N LEU A 240 -5.31 11.76 29.07
CA LEU A 240 -4.43 10.61 29.29
C LEU A 240 -4.66 9.49 28.27
N ASN A 241 -5.87 9.32 27.74
CA ASN A 241 -6.15 8.33 26.69
C ASN A 241 -5.30 8.61 25.46
N TYR A 242 -5.19 9.87 25.06
CA TYR A 242 -4.33 10.31 23.95
C TYR A 242 -2.84 10.08 24.28
N LEU A 243 -2.38 10.58 25.43
CA LEU A 243 -0.96 10.52 25.79
C LEU A 243 -0.45 9.08 25.95
N VAL A 244 -1.25 8.19 26.53
CA VAL A 244 -0.90 6.77 26.68
C VAL A 244 -0.87 6.09 25.32
N GLN A 245 -1.88 6.31 24.47
CA GLN A 245 -1.88 5.79 23.11
C GLN A 245 -0.67 6.26 22.31
N ASP A 246 -0.41 7.56 22.30
CA ASP A 246 0.74 8.15 21.60
C ASP A 246 2.07 7.56 22.09
N PHE A 247 2.22 7.39 23.41
CA PHE A 247 3.44 6.81 23.99
C PHE A 247 3.65 5.35 23.59
N VAL A 248 2.61 4.50 23.68
CA VAL A 248 2.69 3.09 23.30
C VAL A 248 2.97 2.92 21.81
N ASN A 249 2.30 3.73 20.97
CA ASN A 249 2.50 3.70 19.52
C ASN A 249 3.91 4.19 19.14
N ASN A 250 4.45 5.19 19.82
CA ASN A 250 5.84 5.63 19.66
C ASN A 250 6.85 4.54 20.04
N VAL A 251 6.56 3.73 21.09
CA VAL A 251 7.38 2.55 21.43
C VAL A 251 7.31 1.52 20.31
N GLN A 252 6.12 1.21 19.82
CA GLN A 252 5.93 0.27 18.71
C GLN A 252 6.70 0.72 17.47
N GLU A 253 6.55 1.98 17.05
CA GLU A 253 7.26 2.56 15.91
C GLU A 253 8.78 2.45 16.07
N THR A 254 9.29 2.76 17.27
CA THR A 254 10.73 2.66 17.56
C THR A 254 11.26 1.24 17.38
N ILE A 255 10.50 0.23 17.80
CA ILE A 255 10.87 -1.19 17.67
C ILE A 255 10.76 -1.64 16.20
N ASP A 256 9.70 -1.25 15.50
CA ASP A 256 9.45 -1.62 14.12
C ASP A 256 10.50 -1.04 13.17
N GLN A 257 10.88 0.24 13.34
CA GLN A 257 11.95 0.87 12.54
C GLN A 257 13.31 0.24 12.80
N LYS A 258 13.62 -0.05 14.07
CA LYS A 258 14.86 -0.75 14.42
C LYS A 258 14.94 -2.15 13.77
N ALA A 259 13.84 -2.86 13.67
CA ALA A 259 13.77 -4.18 13.03
C ALA A 259 14.02 -4.11 11.51
N LYS A 260 13.71 -2.98 10.87
CA LYS A 260 13.99 -2.71 9.45
C LYS A 260 15.44 -2.28 9.18
N GLY A 261 16.21 -2.00 10.22
CA GLY A 261 17.57 -1.44 10.09
C GLY A 261 17.56 0.09 9.90
N ASP A 262 16.40 0.71 9.91
CA ASP A 262 16.23 2.15 9.80
C ASP A 262 16.32 2.81 11.18
N ASN A 263 17.31 3.67 11.37
CA ASN A 263 17.39 4.58 12.51
C ASN A 263 17.18 6.04 12.07
N ASP A 264 16.36 6.24 11.06
CA ASP A 264 16.24 7.55 10.44
C ASP A 264 15.46 8.53 11.33
N ALA A 265 16.19 9.49 11.91
CA ALA A 265 15.59 10.57 12.67
C ALA A 265 14.64 11.44 11.83
N GLU A 266 14.81 11.48 10.51
CA GLU A 266 13.91 12.19 9.61
C GLU A 266 12.57 11.48 9.49
N TRP A 267 12.53 10.14 9.46
CA TRP A 267 11.29 9.38 9.49
C TRP A 267 10.40 9.76 10.67
N PHE A 268 10.98 9.76 11.90
CA PHE A 268 10.22 10.13 13.10
C PHE A 268 9.70 11.56 13.07
N LYS A 269 10.43 12.50 12.43
CA LYS A 269 9.95 13.86 12.23
C LYS A 269 8.82 13.94 11.22
N GLN A 270 8.92 13.20 10.12
CA GLN A 270 7.94 13.18 9.04
C GLN A 270 6.57 12.70 9.54
N ILE A 271 6.54 11.66 10.35
CA ILE A 271 5.29 11.12 10.92
C ILE A 271 4.93 11.78 12.27
N ASP A 272 5.70 12.77 12.72
CA ASP A 272 5.56 13.43 14.03
C ASP A 272 5.49 12.42 15.20
N ALA A 273 6.29 11.38 15.14
CA ALA A 273 6.48 10.40 16.21
C ALA A 273 7.71 10.71 17.06
N LYS A 274 7.83 10.08 18.21
CA LYS A 274 8.96 10.21 19.12
C LYS A 274 9.65 8.87 19.34
N GLN A 275 10.96 8.83 19.21
CA GLN A 275 11.70 7.65 19.61
C GLN A 275 11.61 7.44 21.13
N VAL A 276 11.23 6.22 21.54
CA VAL A 276 11.16 5.83 22.94
C VAL A 276 12.11 4.66 23.19
N TYR A 277 13.12 4.91 24.00
CA TYR A 277 14.14 3.90 24.31
C TYR A 277 13.71 2.98 25.44
N ARG A 278 14.30 1.76 25.48
CA ARG A 278 13.96 0.70 26.43
C ARG A 278 13.86 1.18 27.89
N LYS A 279 14.77 2.05 28.34
CA LYS A 279 14.80 2.54 29.73
C LYS A 279 13.51 3.31 30.07
N GLU A 280 13.07 4.19 29.21
CA GLU A 280 11.84 4.96 29.41
C GLU A 280 10.60 4.09 29.27
N ALA A 281 10.57 3.20 28.26
CA ALA A 281 9.48 2.24 28.05
C ALA A 281 9.28 1.33 29.27
N MET A 282 10.35 0.75 29.84
CA MET A 282 10.24 -0.08 31.05
C MET A 282 9.86 0.72 32.29
N ALA A 283 10.31 1.97 32.42
CA ALA A 283 9.87 2.88 33.48
C ALA A 283 8.38 3.25 33.35
N PHE A 284 7.87 3.35 32.11
CA PHE A 284 6.44 3.52 31.86
C PHE A 284 5.65 2.27 32.25
N VAL A 285 6.09 1.05 31.92
CA VAL A 285 5.44 -0.19 32.32
C VAL A 285 5.25 -0.23 33.85
N GLN A 286 6.32 0.06 34.59
CA GLN A 286 6.22 0.08 36.07
C GLN A 286 5.24 1.15 36.55
N PHE A 287 5.23 2.33 35.95
CA PHE A 287 4.27 3.39 36.27
C PHE A 287 2.83 2.97 35.92
N ALA A 288 2.60 2.35 34.77
CA ALA A 288 1.29 1.90 34.32
C ALA A 288 0.70 0.82 35.27
N LEU A 289 1.52 -0.14 35.70
CA LEU A 289 1.11 -1.15 36.68
C LEU A 289 0.76 -0.53 38.04
N ASN A 290 1.49 0.47 38.49
CA ASN A 290 1.17 1.20 39.70
C ASN A 290 -0.15 1.99 39.55
N ALA A 291 -0.33 2.66 38.40
CA ALA A 291 -1.57 3.38 38.08
C ALA A 291 -2.79 2.45 38.02
N ALA A 292 -2.64 1.27 37.44
CA ALA A 292 -3.72 0.27 37.40
C ALA A 292 -4.17 -0.23 38.79
N ASN A 293 -3.28 -0.17 39.79
CA ASN A 293 -3.56 -0.54 41.18
C ASN A 293 -4.00 0.66 42.04
N ASP A 294 -3.99 1.88 41.52
CA ASP A 294 -4.47 3.06 42.24
C ASP A 294 -6.01 3.07 42.27
N SER A 295 -6.59 3.02 43.46
CA SER A 295 -8.05 3.02 43.69
C SER A 295 -8.76 4.29 43.14
N LYS A 296 -8.02 5.36 42.82
CA LYS A 296 -8.56 6.57 42.24
C LYS A 296 -8.77 6.43 40.71
N VAL A 297 -8.11 5.46 40.06
CA VAL A 297 -8.19 5.24 38.62
C VAL A 297 -9.47 4.47 38.31
N LYS A 298 -10.30 5.07 37.42
CA LYS A 298 -11.58 4.48 36.97
C LYS A 298 -11.43 3.51 35.81
N SER A 299 -10.31 3.57 35.08
CA SER A 299 -10.05 2.78 33.88
C SER A 299 -8.72 2.05 33.98
N PRO A 300 -8.54 1.08 34.88
CA PRO A 300 -7.31 0.32 35.00
C PRO A 300 -6.99 -0.51 33.76
N SER A 301 -8.00 -0.85 32.90
CA SER A 301 -7.83 -1.53 31.63
C SER A 301 -6.87 -0.78 30.69
N LEU A 302 -6.95 0.57 30.63
CA LEU A 302 -6.04 1.42 29.86
C LEU A 302 -4.56 1.14 30.17
N TRP A 303 -4.24 1.16 31.47
CA TRP A 303 -2.86 1.06 31.96
C TRP A 303 -2.30 -0.35 31.85
N LEU A 304 -3.13 -1.37 32.15
CA LEU A 304 -2.75 -2.79 32.02
C LEU A 304 -2.50 -3.15 30.54
N ALA A 305 -3.36 -2.71 29.63
CA ALA A 305 -3.19 -2.95 28.20
C ALA A 305 -1.93 -2.27 27.66
N ALA A 306 -1.63 -1.04 28.11
CA ALA A 306 -0.42 -0.32 27.74
C ALA A 306 0.85 -1.03 28.25
N ALA A 307 0.86 -1.51 29.49
CA ALA A 307 1.96 -2.29 30.03
C ALA A 307 2.16 -3.59 29.25
N SER A 308 1.08 -4.35 29.01
CA SER A 308 1.10 -5.59 28.24
C SER A 308 1.69 -5.40 26.83
N MET A 309 1.24 -4.38 26.09
CA MET A 309 1.75 -4.13 24.74
C MET A 309 3.24 -3.83 24.74
N ILE A 310 3.73 -3.00 25.67
CA ILE A 310 5.15 -2.68 25.77
C ILE A 310 5.96 -3.91 26.19
N ASP A 311 5.50 -4.70 27.14
CA ASP A 311 6.17 -5.94 27.56
C ASP A 311 6.25 -6.95 26.41
N TYR A 312 5.20 -7.08 25.60
CA TYR A 312 5.22 -7.90 24.39
C TYR A 312 6.29 -7.42 23.40
N LEU A 313 6.37 -6.12 23.14
CA LEU A 313 7.34 -5.52 22.22
C LEU A 313 8.79 -5.77 22.65
N PHE A 314 9.05 -5.86 23.95
CA PHE A 314 10.38 -6.17 24.49
C PHE A 314 10.61 -7.65 24.80
N GLY A 315 9.69 -8.55 24.44
CA GLY A 315 9.84 -10.00 24.54
C GLY A 315 9.52 -10.59 25.93
N ASN A 316 8.87 -9.83 26.82
CA ASN A 316 8.42 -10.29 28.13
C ASN A 316 7.04 -10.97 28.04
N THR A 317 6.92 -12.03 27.22
CA THR A 317 5.63 -12.59 26.77
C THR A 317 4.75 -13.09 27.91
N GLU A 318 5.31 -13.81 28.89
CA GLU A 318 4.55 -14.34 30.03
C GLU A 318 3.89 -13.21 30.85
N ARG A 319 4.65 -12.15 31.14
CA ARG A 319 4.12 -10.99 31.85
C ARG A 319 3.10 -10.24 30.99
N ALA A 320 3.38 -10.03 29.73
CA ALA A 320 2.46 -9.40 28.77
C ALA A 320 1.11 -10.12 28.70
N MET A 321 1.11 -11.47 28.70
CA MET A 321 -0.12 -12.26 28.68
C MET A 321 -0.91 -12.07 29.99
N ALA A 322 -0.25 -12.18 31.14
CA ALA A 322 -0.91 -11.99 32.43
C ALA A 322 -1.52 -10.58 32.58
N GLU A 323 -0.86 -9.57 32.07
CA GLU A 323 -1.35 -8.20 32.06
C GLU A 323 -2.51 -8.01 31.06
N ALA A 324 -2.45 -8.63 29.87
CA ALA A 324 -3.53 -8.58 28.88
C ALA A 324 -4.82 -9.24 29.44
N GLU A 325 -4.72 -10.40 30.08
CA GLU A 325 -5.86 -11.07 30.68
C GLU A 325 -6.53 -10.20 31.75
N LYS A 326 -5.72 -9.57 32.60
CA LYS A 326 -6.22 -8.62 33.61
C LYS A 326 -6.86 -7.40 32.96
N ALA A 327 -6.26 -6.87 31.85
CA ALA A 327 -6.76 -5.70 31.15
C ALA A 327 -8.15 -5.93 30.53
N VAL A 328 -8.37 -7.12 29.96
CA VAL A 328 -9.69 -7.51 29.40
C VAL A 328 -10.78 -7.56 30.49
N ALA A 329 -10.43 -8.03 31.68
CA ALA A 329 -11.34 -8.16 32.79
C ALA A 329 -11.54 -6.87 33.62
N ALA A 330 -10.66 -5.89 33.45
CA ALA A 330 -10.64 -4.67 34.26
C ALA A 330 -11.67 -3.63 33.80
N GLU A 331 -12.02 -2.71 34.70
CA GLU A 331 -12.89 -1.57 34.40
C GLU A 331 -12.26 -0.64 33.34
N GLY A 332 -13.11 -0.13 32.46
CA GLY A 332 -12.73 0.77 31.35
C GLY A 332 -13.86 0.95 30.35
N SER A 333 -13.66 1.82 29.36
CA SER A 333 -14.62 1.95 28.25
C SER A 333 -14.64 0.67 27.39
N GLN A 334 -15.70 0.48 26.59
CA GLN A 334 -15.75 -0.66 25.66
C GLN A 334 -14.53 -0.67 24.74
N ARG A 335 -14.15 0.49 24.19
CA ARG A 335 -12.96 0.61 23.33
C ARG A 335 -11.67 0.19 24.04
N MET A 336 -11.49 0.50 25.32
CA MET A 336 -10.33 0.05 26.10
C MET A 336 -10.31 -1.47 26.28
N ARG A 337 -11.45 -2.10 26.55
CA ARG A 337 -11.56 -3.57 26.66
C ARG A 337 -11.35 -4.26 25.31
N ASP A 338 -11.89 -3.70 24.22
CA ASP A 338 -11.67 -4.20 22.86
C ASP A 338 -10.18 -4.10 22.49
N ASN A 339 -9.53 -2.98 22.81
CA ASN A 339 -8.08 -2.81 22.63
C ASN A 339 -7.27 -3.83 23.47
N ALA A 340 -7.64 -4.07 24.71
CA ALA A 340 -7.01 -5.09 25.54
C ALA A 340 -7.18 -6.51 24.96
N ARG A 341 -8.36 -6.83 24.40
CA ARG A 341 -8.65 -8.09 23.70
C ARG A 341 -7.76 -8.25 22.46
N ALA A 342 -7.61 -7.20 21.66
CA ALA A 342 -6.72 -7.18 20.49
C ALA A 342 -5.25 -7.44 20.88
N ILE A 343 -4.78 -6.80 21.96
CA ILE A 343 -3.42 -7.01 22.47
C ILE A 343 -3.26 -8.45 22.99
N ARG A 344 -4.22 -8.99 23.75
CA ARG A 344 -4.19 -10.38 24.20
C ARG A 344 -4.09 -11.35 23.04
N LEU A 345 -4.84 -11.12 21.94
CA LEU A 345 -4.76 -11.92 20.74
C LEU A 345 -3.34 -11.86 20.14
N LEU A 346 -2.75 -10.66 19.98
CA LEU A 346 -1.38 -10.52 19.47
C LEU A 346 -0.36 -11.24 20.37
N VAL A 347 -0.44 -11.05 21.69
CA VAL A 347 0.49 -11.69 22.64
C VAL A 347 0.39 -13.22 22.56
N SER A 348 -0.84 -13.76 22.37
CA SER A 348 -1.07 -15.20 22.28
C SER A 348 -0.35 -15.87 21.10
N THR A 349 0.02 -15.10 20.06
CA THR A 349 0.69 -15.65 18.88
C THR A 349 2.16 -16.02 19.11
N ARG A 350 2.76 -15.56 20.22
CA ARG A 350 4.22 -15.68 20.44
C ARG A 350 4.65 -17.11 20.81
N ASP A 351 4.01 -17.68 21.81
CA ASP A 351 4.47 -18.93 22.45
C ASP A 351 3.46 -20.09 22.34
N ASN A 352 2.30 -19.88 21.73
CA ASN A 352 1.32 -20.93 21.50
C ASN A 352 1.73 -21.90 20.37
N LYS A 353 1.04 -23.03 20.34
CA LYS A 353 1.11 -24.01 19.24
C LYS A 353 -0.27 -24.12 18.59
N PRO A 354 -0.36 -24.44 17.29
CA PRO A 354 -1.62 -24.55 16.58
C PRO A 354 -2.36 -25.85 16.93
N THR A 355 -2.68 -26.02 18.22
CA THR A 355 -3.57 -27.11 18.67
C THR A 355 -5.01 -26.79 18.30
N LYS A 356 -5.89 -27.81 18.38
CA LYS A 356 -7.31 -27.62 18.08
C LYS A 356 -7.92 -26.54 18.98
N GLU A 357 -7.63 -26.55 20.27
CA GLU A 357 -8.14 -25.60 21.25
C GLU A 357 -7.70 -24.16 20.89
N TYR A 358 -6.43 -24.00 20.47
CA TYR A 358 -5.92 -22.69 20.08
C TYR A 358 -6.51 -22.22 18.75
N THR A 359 -6.68 -23.11 17.75
CA THR A 359 -7.32 -22.74 16.48
C THR A 359 -8.82 -22.44 16.65
N ASP A 360 -9.52 -23.12 17.57
CA ASP A 360 -10.91 -22.78 17.95
C ASP A 360 -10.96 -21.38 18.63
N TYR A 361 -9.99 -21.05 19.48
CA TYR A 361 -9.84 -19.71 20.07
C TYR A 361 -9.60 -18.66 18.97
N LEU A 362 -8.65 -18.89 18.06
CA LEU A 362 -8.37 -17.98 16.94
C LEU A 362 -9.61 -17.73 16.09
N LEU A 363 -10.38 -18.76 15.76
CA LEU A 363 -11.62 -18.61 15.00
C LEU A 363 -12.60 -17.67 15.70
N GLY A 364 -12.74 -17.79 17.03
CA GLY A 364 -13.57 -16.88 17.82
C GLY A 364 -13.09 -15.43 17.79
N GLU A 365 -11.78 -15.22 17.88
CA GLU A 365 -11.19 -13.88 17.85
C GLU A 365 -11.25 -13.25 16.45
N PHE A 366 -11.04 -14.02 15.38
CA PHE A 366 -11.13 -13.52 14.01
C PHE A 366 -12.58 -13.14 13.62
N ARG A 367 -13.56 -13.94 14.00
CA ARG A 367 -14.97 -13.59 13.84
C ARG A 367 -15.35 -12.32 14.62
N TRP A 368 -14.79 -12.14 15.82
CA TRP A 368 -14.96 -10.90 16.55
C TRP A 368 -14.33 -9.71 15.84
N LEU A 369 -13.12 -9.87 15.26
CA LEU A 369 -12.49 -8.82 14.43
C LEU A 369 -13.32 -8.48 13.21
N ASP A 370 -13.86 -9.48 12.51
CA ASP A 370 -14.71 -9.26 11.32
C ASP A 370 -15.96 -8.43 11.67
N ASN A 371 -16.63 -8.78 12.79
CA ASN A 371 -17.76 -7.99 13.28
C ASN A 371 -17.37 -6.54 13.62
N LYS A 372 -16.19 -6.35 14.22
CA LYS A 372 -15.68 -5.01 14.55
C LYS A 372 -15.30 -4.20 13.30
N ILE A 373 -14.74 -4.86 12.30
CA ILE A 373 -14.45 -4.23 11.00
C ILE A 373 -15.75 -3.76 10.36
N GLU A 374 -16.78 -4.60 10.36
CA GLU A 374 -18.10 -4.25 9.83
C GLU A 374 -18.75 -3.11 10.61
N GLU A 375 -18.69 -3.11 11.96
CA GLU A 375 -19.19 -2.04 12.81
C GLU A 375 -18.53 -0.67 12.51
N GLU A 376 -17.22 -0.63 12.23
CA GLU A 376 -16.50 0.61 11.93
C GLU A 376 -16.59 1.06 10.46
N CYS A 377 -16.88 0.17 9.52
CA CYS A 377 -17.02 0.49 8.09
C CYS A 377 -18.27 1.33 7.75
N GLY A 378 -19.13 1.59 8.70
CA GLY A 378 -20.51 2.07 8.49
C GLY A 378 -20.71 3.47 7.92
N SER A 379 -19.71 4.29 7.52
CA SER A 379 -20.03 5.62 6.99
C SER A 379 -18.96 6.40 6.23
N SER A 380 -17.74 5.90 6.01
CA SER A 380 -16.69 6.76 5.44
C SER A 380 -15.76 6.04 4.47
N TYR A 381 -15.34 6.76 3.44
CA TYR A 381 -14.24 6.44 2.52
C TYR A 381 -12.86 6.24 3.19
N SER A 382 -12.80 6.03 4.49
CA SER A 382 -11.56 5.71 5.18
C SER A 382 -11.21 4.25 4.90
N TYR A 383 -10.23 4.05 4.03
CA TYR A 383 -9.60 2.75 3.75
C TYR A 383 -8.86 2.15 4.97
N SER A 384 -8.83 2.83 6.09
CA SER A 384 -8.16 2.39 7.30
C SER A 384 -9.14 2.20 8.45
N ASN A 385 -9.34 0.94 8.79
CA ASN A 385 -10.11 0.50 9.93
C ASN A 385 -9.14 -0.06 10.97
N HIS A 386 -9.26 0.36 12.23
CA HIS A 386 -8.35 -0.09 13.29
C HIS A 386 -8.31 -1.62 13.41
N TYR A 387 -9.45 -2.29 13.33
CA TYR A 387 -9.51 -3.75 13.48
C TYR A 387 -8.96 -4.50 12.26
N THR A 388 -8.97 -3.89 11.08
CA THR A 388 -8.20 -4.37 9.93
C THR A 388 -6.71 -4.33 10.22
N ASP A 389 -6.20 -3.22 10.76
CA ASP A 389 -4.80 -3.09 11.17
C ASP A 389 -4.40 -4.11 12.22
N VAL A 390 -5.29 -4.38 13.20
CA VAL A 390 -5.10 -5.44 14.21
C VAL A 390 -4.99 -6.81 13.55
N LYS A 391 -5.93 -7.14 12.65
CA LYS A 391 -5.98 -8.43 11.94
C LYS A 391 -4.70 -8.66 11.14
N GLU A 392 -4.28 -7.67 10.35
CA GLU A 392 -3.04 -7.72 9.58
C GLU A 392 -1.81 -7.91 10.46
N ARG A 393 -1.69 -7.12 11.54
CA ARG A 393 -0.53 -7.23 12.42
C ARG A 393 -0.47 -8.56 13.16
N VAL A 394 -1.60 -9.08 13.64
CA VAL A 394 -1.69 -10.40 14.26
C VAL A 394 -1.25 -11.50 13.29
N VAL A 395 -1.69 -11.42 12.03
CA VAL A 395 -1.30 -12.37 10.99
C VAL A 395 0.20 -12.25 10.68
N HIS A 396 0.65 -11.09 10.23
CA HIS A 396 2.01 -10.95 9.68
C HIS A 396 3.11 -10.94 10.74
N ARG A 397 2.85 -10.42 11.95
CA ARG A 397 3.84 -10.38 13.03
C ARG A 397 3.77 -11.56 14.00
N GLY A 398 2.73 -12.38 13.89
CA GLY A 398 2.49 -13.48 14.81
C GLY A 398 2.19 -14.81 14.15
N LEU A 399 0.98 -14.95 13.60
CA LEU A 399 0.44 -16.25 13.20
C LEU A 399 1.18 -16.88 12.01
N GLU A 400 1.59 -16.14 11.01
CA GLU A 400 2.36 -16.71 9.89
C GLU A 400 3.60 -17.43 10.38
N GLN A 401 4.35 -16.83 11.29
CA GLN A 401 5.56 -17.44 11.82
C GLN A 401 5.25 -18.62 12.74
N LEU A 402 4.15 -18.55 13.51
CA LEU A 402 3.69 -19.63 14.38
C LEU A 402 3.35 -20.88 13.55
N PHE A 403 2.52 -20.72 12.51
CA PHE A 403 2.10 -21.83 11.66
C PHE A 403 3.26 -22.39 10.82
N ARG A 404 4.16 -21.54 10.30
CA ARG A 404 5.38 -21.98 9.59
C ARG A 404 6.30 -22.80 10.50
N ARG A 405 6.52 -22.38 11.74
CA ARG A 405 7.34 -23.15 12.70
C ARG A 405 6.73 -24.49 13.05
N ALA A 406 5.42 -24.61 12.92
CA ALA A 406 4.69 -25.88 13.11
C ALA A 406 4.66 -26.74 11.81
N GLY A 407 5.27 -26.31 10.73
CA GLY A 407 5.22 -27.02 9.42
C GLY A 407 3.89 -26.87 8.67
N MET A 408 3.05 -25.92 9.07
CA MET A 408 1.74 -25.66 8.47
C MET A 408 1.82 -24.48 7.48
N ASP A 409 2.68 -24.62 6.47
CA ASP A 409 2.98 -23.53 5.53
C ASP A 409 1.77 -23.11 4.68
N ASN A 410 0.85 -24.04 4.39
CA ASN A 410 -0.36 -23.75 3.63
C ASN A 410 -1.32 -22.87 4.43
N THR A 411 -1.52 -23.18 5.72
CA THR A 411 -2.31 -22.34 6.63
C THR A 411 -1.67 -20.95 6.77
N ALA A 412 -0.34 -20.87 6.86
CA ALA A 412 0.38 -19.59 6.91
C ALA A 412 0.18 -18.75 5.64
N LEU A 413 0.17 -19.37 4.45
CA LEU A 413 -0.13 -18.68 3.21
C LEU A 413 -1.60 -18.25 3.13
N ALA A 414 -2.53 -19.08 3.58
CA ALA A 414 -3.96 -18.74 3.61
C ALA A 414 -4.24 -17.56 4.57
N LEU A 415 -3.55 -17.50 5.71
CA LEU A 415 -3.60 -16.35 6.60
C LEU A 415 -3.12 -15.06 5.92
N CYS A 416 -2.00 -15.13 5.20
CA CYS A 416 -1.52 -13.99 4.41
C CYS A 416 -2.53 -13.60 3.31
N ALA A 417 -3.11 -14.58 2.61
CA ALA A 417 -4.13 -14.36 1.60
C ALA A 417 -5.34 -13.60 2.14
N MET A 418 -5.79 -14.00 3.32
CA MET A 418 -6.96 -13.41 3.99
C MET A 418 -6.81 -11.92 4.29
N THR A 419 -5.58 -11.43 4.52
CA THR A 419 -5.30 -10.02 4.79
C THR A 419 -4.95 -9.21 3.55
N ASN A 420 -4.69 -9.86 2.41
CA ASN A 420 -4.21 -9.21 1.18
C ASN A 420 -5.08 -9.49 -0.05
N ALA A 421 -6.16 -10.27 0.10
CA ALA A 421 -6.97 -10.70 -1.03
C ALA A 421 -8.18 -9.80 -1.31
N ASP A 422 -8.60 -8.97 -0.35
CA ASP A 422 -9.83 -8.18 -0.43
C ASP A 422 -9.83 -7.24 -1.64
N ASP A 423 -8.75 -6.53 -1.89
CA ASP A 423 -8.63 -5.62 -3.02
C ASP A 423 -8.87 -6.34 -4.35
N LYS A 424 -8.34 -7.55 -4.51
CA LYS A 424 -8.50 -8.34 -5.73
C LYS A 424 -9.92 -8.87 -5.89
N TYR A 425 -10.56 -9.33 -4.82
CA TYR A 425 -11.95 -9.78 -4.84
C TYR A 425 -12.88 -8.66 -5.26
N PHE A 426 -12.73 -7.50 -4.65
CA PHE A 426 -13.51 -6.31 -4.97
C PHE A 426 -13.42 -5.95 -6.45
N TYR A 427 -12.21 -5.92 -7.00
CA TYR A 427 -12.00 -5.55 -8.41
C TYR A 427 -12.48 -6.64 -9.38
N MET A 428 -12.32 -7.92 -9.06
CA MET A 428 -12.83 -9.01 -9.91
C MET A 428 -14.35 -9.08 -9.93
N GLU A 429 -15.02 -8.87 -8.81
CA GLU A 429 -16.49 -8.79 -8.78
C GLU A 429 -17.01 -7.58 -9.55
N GLN A 430 -16.38 -6.42 -9.40
CA GLN A 430 -16.71 -5.24 -10.19
C GLN A 430 -16.44 -5.43 -11.68
N SER A 431 -15.34 -6.06 -12.06
CA SER A 431 -15.01 -6.29 -13.46
C SER A 431 -15.95 -7.29 -14.14
N LYS A 432 -16.52 -8.25 -13.40
CA LYS A 432 -17.61 -9.12 -13.90
C LYS A 432 -18.89 -8.33 -14.18
N ALA A 433 -19.16 -7.28 -13.37
CA ALA A 433 -20.33 -6.42 -13.52
C ALA A 433 -20.15 -5.34 -14.58
N ASP A 434 -18.94 -4.82 -14.76
CA ASP A 434 -18.60 -3.77 -15.73
C ASP A 434 -17.23 -4.03 -16.38
N PRO A 435 -17.21 -4.52 -17.63
CA PRO A 435 -15.97 -4.80 -18.35
C PRO A 435 -15.08 -3.56 -18.59
N THR A 436 -15.61 -2.34 -18.47
CA THR A 436 -14.81 -1.11 -18.66
C THR A 436 -13.91 -0.82 -17.45
N ILE A 437 -14.29 -1.26 -16.27
CA ILE A 437 -13.49 -1.15 -15.04
C ILE A 437 -12.29 -2.09 -15.07
N TYR A 438 -12.32 -3.08 -15.93
CA TYR A 438 -11.33 -4.14 -16.01
C TYR A 438 -9.92 -3.65 -16.35
N SER A 439 -9.79 -2.63 -17.21
CA SER A 439 -8.49 -2.13 -17.67
C SER A 439 -7.69 -1.43 -16.58
N GLU A 440 -8.35 -0.73 -15.66
CA GLU A 440 -7.68 -0.03 -14.56
C GLU A 440 -7.31 -0.98 -13.41
N ASN A 441 -8.09 -2.06 -13.25
CA ASN A 441 -7.99 -2.95 -12.10
C ASN A 441 -7.03 -4.13 -12.29
N GLN A 442 -6.60 -4.42 -13.50
CA GLN A 442 -5.59 -5.45 -13.74
C GLN A 442 -4.23 -5.14 -13.13
N ASN A 443 -3.90 -3.86 -12.96
CA ASN A 443 -2.71 -3.45 -12.22
C ASN A 443 -2.77 -3.89 -10.75
N VAL A 444 -3.96 -4.03 -10.19
CA VAL A 444 -4.16 -4.45 -8.80
C VAL A 444 -4.03 -5.96 -8.63
N THR A 445 -4.37 -6.74 -9.65
CA THR A 445 -4.17 -8.20 -9.62
C THR A 445 -2.70 -8.59 -9.50
N TYR A 446 -1.82 -7.66 -9.79
CA TYR A 446 -0.38 -7.86 -9.81
C TYR A 446 0.37 -6.69 -9.17
N SER A 447 -0.16 -6.16 -8.10
CA SER A 447 0.62 -5.20 -7.34
C SER A 447 1.89 -5.90 -6.84
N PRO A 448 3.09 -5.51 -7.30
CA PRO A 448 4.34 -6.01 -6.72
C PRO A 448 4.45 -5.68 -5.22
N TRP A 449 3.51 -4.90 -4.72
CA TRP A 449 3.36 -4.47 -3.34
C TRP A 449 2.43 -5.37 -2.53
N ASN A 450 1.65 -6.25 -3.17
CA ASN A 450 0.80 -7.20 -2.46
C ASN A 450 1.63 -8.41 -2.00
N GLU A 451 1.83 -8.53 -0.71
CA GLU A 451 2.70 -9.53 -0.09
C GLU A 451 2.27 -10.97 -0.40
N TYR A 452 0.97 -11.23 -0.46
CA TYR A 452 0.45 -12.56 -0.79
C TYR A 452 0.84 -12.98 -2.20
N PHE A 453 0.61 -12.13 -3.20
CA PHE A 453 0.94 -12.45 -4.59
C PHE A 453 2.45 -12.55 -4.82
N CYS A 454 3.25 -11.71 -4.14
CA CYS A 454 4.72 -11.84 -4.15
C CYS A 454 5.18 -13.17 -3.55
N LYS A 455 4.55 -13.62 -2.46
CA LYS A 455 4.86 -14.94 -1.87
C LYS A 455 4.51 -16.08 -2.83
N MET A 456 3.34 -16.05 -3.47
CA MET A 456 2.97 -17.06 -4.46
C MET A 456 3.91 -17.06 -5.67
N ASP A 457 4.30 -15.89 -6.15
CA ASP A 457 5.25 -15.77 -7.24
C ASP A 457 6.64 -16.33 -6.87
N SER A 458 7.03 -16.29 -5.62
CA SER A 458 8.29 -16.86 -5.14
C SER A 458 8.31 -18.39 -5.02
N LEU A 459 7.17 -19.06 -5.00
CA LEU A 459 7.06 -20.53 -4.86
C LEU A 459 7.43 -21.23 -6.17
N THR A 460 7.93 -22.49 -6.06
CA THR A 460 8.03 -23.42 -7.19
C THR A 460 6.63 -23.85 -7.66
N ALA A 461 6.54 -24.37 -8.88
CA ALA A 461 5.28 -24.87 -9.43
C ALA A 461 4.64 -25.94 -8.53
N ASP A 462 5.44 -26.91 -8.04
CA ASP A 462 4.94 -28.00 -7.19
C ASP A 462 4.40 -27.48 -5.86
N ARG A 463 5.11 -26.53 -5.24
CA ARG A 463 4.70 -25.94 -3.96
C ARG A 463 3.43 -25.11 -4.11
N LEU A 464 3.31 -24.39 -5.22
CA LEU A 464 2.10 -23.64 -5.55
C LEU A 464 0.90 -24.57 -5.85
N ALA A 465 1.12 -25.67 -6.58
CA ALA A 465 0.10 -26.67 -6.85
C ALA A 465 -0.39 -27.37 -5.57
N ASP A 466 0.51 -27.63 -4.61
CA ASP A 466 0.16 -28.14 -3.29
C ASP A 466 -0.71 -27.16 -2.51
N TYR A 467 -0.34 -25.87 -2.54
CA TYR A 467 -1.12 -24.82 -1.90
C TYR A 467 -2.51 -24.66 -2.55
N TYR A 468 -2.58 -24.65 -3.87
CA TYR A 468 -3.87 -24.58 -4.57
C TYR A 468 -4.77 -25.80 -4.28
N ARG A 469 -4.18 -26.98 -4.14
CA ARG A 469 -4.91 -28.19 -3.71
C ARG A 469 -5.42 -28.05 -2.28
N TYR A 470 -4.63 -27.45 -1.37
CA TYR A 470 -5.08 -27.14 -0.02
C TYR A 470 -6.27 -26.18 -0.06
N LEU A 471 -6.20 -25.07 -0.83
CA LEU A 471 -7.31 -24.12 -0.95
C LEU A 471 -8.61 -24.75 -1.53
N SER A 472 -8.47 -25.74 -2.39
CA SER A 472 -9.59 -26.43 -3.06
C SER A 472 -10.15 -27.62 -2.27
N SER A 473 -9.55 -27.97 -1.13
CA SER A 473 -9.94 -29.12 -0.31
C SER A 473 -10.87 -28.71 0.84
N SER A 474 -11.63 -29.69 1.34
CA SER A 474 -12.34 -29.54 2.62
C SER A 474 -11.38 -29.73 3.78
N HIS A 475 -11.58 -29.00 4.86
CA HIS A 475 -10.75 -29.05 6.07
C HIS A 475 -11.59 -29.43 7.30
N ASP A 476 -11.10 -30.36 8.10
CA ASP A 476 -11.74 -30.75 9.36
C ASP A 476 -11.56 -29.68 10.45
N ASN A 477 -10.50 -28.88 10.36
CA ASN A 477 -10.26 -27.75 11.25
C ASN A 477 -11.07 -26.55 10.80
N ALA A 478 -11.95 -26.04 11.68
CA ALA A 478 -12.84 -24.91 11.35
C ALA A 478 -12.10 -23.59 11.13
N PHE A 479 -10.90 -23.42 11.73
CA PHE A 479 -10.07 -22.24 11.48
C PHE A 479 -9.41 -22.30 10.10
N ASP A 480 -8.88 -23.46 9.67
CA ASP A 480 -8.36 -23.64 8.31
C ASP A 480 -9.47 -23.40 7.28
N GLN A 481 -10.67 -23.94 7.52
CA GLN A 481 -11.84 -23.69 6.67
C GLN A 481 -12.16 -22.19 6.57
N TYR A 482 -12.11 -21.47 7.68
CA TYR A 482 -12.30 -20.01 7.71
C TYR A 482 -11.22 -19.29 6.90
N CYS A 483 -9.94 -19.64 7.08
CA CYS A 483 -8.84 -19.04 6.33
C CYS A 483 -9.01 -19.25 4.81
N VAL A 484 -9.35 -20.48 4.39
CA VAL A 484 -9.57 -20.81 2.98
C VAL A 484 -10.75 -20.06 2.39
N GLN A 485 -11.88 -19.99 3.10
CA GLN A 485 -13.08 -19.24 2.65
C GLN A 485 -12.81 -17.75 2.42
N ASN A 486 -11.90 -17.17 3.20
CA ASN A 486 -11.51 -15.77 3.11
C ASN A 486 -10.23 -15.54 2.29
N SER A 487 -9.71 -16.56 1.61
CA SER A 487 -8.54 -16.47 0.76
C SER A 487 -8.93 -16.40 -0.71
N TYR A 488 -8.12 -15.69 -1.50
CA TYR A 488 -8.28 -15.72 -2.95
C TYR A 488 -7.86 -17.07 -3.53
N HIS A 489 -8.75 -17.73 -4.27
CA HIS A 489 -8.54 -19.09 -4.82
C HIS A 489 -9.19 -19.30 -6.20
N ASP A 490 -9.16 -18.27 -7.07
CA ASP A 490 -9.67 -18.36 -8.43
C ASP A 490 -8.91 -19.41 -9.26
N ALA A 491 -9.64 -20.33 -9.86
CA ALA A 491 -9.07 -21.46 -10.59
C ALA A 491 -8.28 -21.02 -11.83
N ASP A 492 -8.77 -20.04 -12.59
CA ASP A 492 -8.11 -19.55 -13.79
C ASP A 492 -6.76 -18.91 -13.45
N TYR A 493 -6.73 -18.13 -12.36
CA TYR A 493 -5.50 -17.49 -11.88
C TYR A 493 -4.45 -18.54 -11.47
N PHE A 494 -4.83 -19.52 -10.64
CA PHE A 494 -3.88 -20.53 -10.18
C PHE A 494 -3.40 -21.43 -11.32
N ASN A 495 -4.28 -21.79 -12.24
CA ASN A 495 -3.93 -22.58 -13.42
C ASN A 495 -2.95 -21.83 -14.33
N ASP A 496 -3.18 -20.55 -14.61
CA ASP A 496 -2.25 -19.75 -15.42
C ASP A 496 -0.91 -19.55 -14.71
N LEU A 497 -0.92 -19.28 -13.41
CA LEU A 497 0.32 -19.09 -12.63
C LEU A 497 1.14 -20.38 -12.51
N ILE A 498 0.51 -21.51 -12.17
CA ILE A 498 1.18 -22.82 -12.08
C ILE A 498 1.73 -23.23 -13.45
N GLY A 499 0.92 -23.08 -14.50
CA GLY A 499 1.36 -23.37 -15.87
C GLY A 499 2.55 -22.53 -16.30
N THR A 500 2.55 -21.23 -15.99
CA THR A 500 3.66 -20.30 -16.28
C THR A 500 4.94 -20.72 -15.54
N LYS A 501 4.84 -21.10 -14.26
CA LYS A 501 5.99 -21.57 -13.48
C LYS A 501 6.55 -22.90 -14.02
N LEU A 502 5.70 -23.83 -14.41
CA LEU A 502 6.13 -25.07 -15.06
C LEU A 502 6.88 -24.79 -16.38
N ILE A 503 6.45 -23.78 -17.15
CA ILE A 503 7.20 -23.33 -18.33
C ILE A 503 8.59 -22.83 -17.87
N ALA A 504 8.63 -21.95 -16.88
CA ALA A 504 9.91 -21.38 -16.38
C ALA A 504 10.86 -22.48 -15.85
N GLU A 505 10.33 -23.55 -15.28
CA GLU A 505 11.08 -24.75 -14.87
C GLU A 505 11.47 -25.65 -16.06
N GLY A 506 10.92 -25.42 -17.26
CA GLY A 506 11.16 -26.25 -18.46
C GLY A 506 10.32 -27.54 -18.48
N ARG A 507 9.27 -27.64 -17.69
CA ARG A 507 8.37 -28.79 -17.53
C ARG A 507 7.12 -28.66 -18.41
N PHE A 508 7.33 -28.51 -19.72
CA PHE A 508 6.30 -28.13 -20.67
C PHE A 508 5.11 -29.10 -20.72
N ALA A 509 5.36 -30.40 -20.69
CA ALA A 509 4.27 -31.39 -20.73
C ALA A 509 3.39 -31.34 -19.49
N GLU A 510 3.95 -31.06 -18.34
CA GLU A 510 3.22 -30.94 -17.08
C GLU A 510 2.42 -29.61 -16.99
N ALA A 511 2.83 -28.57 -17.71
CA ALA A 511 2.10 -27.30 -17.78
C ALA A 511 0.78 -27.40 -18.57
N ILE A 512 0.69 -28.34 -19.53
CA ILE A 512 -0.45 -28.46 -20.44
C ILE A 512 -1.80 -28.57 -19.70
N PRO A 513 -2.01 -29.48 -18.74
CA PRO A 513 -3.32 -29.66 -18.10
C PRO A 513 -3.75 -28.41 -17.29
N TYR A 514 -2.80 -27.66 -16.72
CA TYR A 514 -3.12 -26.40 -16.04
C TYR A 514 -3.53 -25.31 -17.03
N LEU A 515 -2.73 -25.11 -18.06
CA LEU A 515 -3.00 -24.08 -19.07
C LEU A 515 -4.26 -24.34 -19.91
N ASP A 516 -4.62 -25.60 -20.11
CA ASP A 516 -5.86 -26.01 -20.79
C ASP A 516 -7.11 -25.66 -19.98
N GLY A 517 -6.97 -25.55 -18.65
CA GLY A 517 -8.02 -25.13 -17.74
C GLY A 517 -8.23 -23.62 -17.63
N VAL A 518 -7.42 -22.78 -18.30
CA VAL A 518 -7.51 -21.32 -18.21
C VAL A 518 -8.53 -20.78 -19.20
N SER A 519 -9.47 -19.95 -18.74
CA SER A 519 -10.51 -19.37 -19.59
C SER A 519 -9.96 -18.28 -20.53
N MET A 520 -10.56 -18.18 -21.73
CA MET A 520 -10.26 -17.08 -22.64
C MET A 520 -10.65 -15.70 -22.09
N SER A 521 -11.61 -15.68 -21.16
CA SER A 521 -12.02 -14.46 -20.47
C SER A 521 -10.88 -13.90 -19.62
N LEU A 522 -10.23 -14.73 -18.79
CA LEU A 522 -9.07 -14.28 -18.01
C LEU A 522 -7.94 -13.80 -18.93
N LEU A 523 -7.60 -14.57 -19.96
CA LEU A 523 -6.50 -14.21 -20.87
C LEU A 523 -6.77 -12.90 -21.62
N SER A 524 -8.02 -12.67 -22.04
CA SER A 524 -8.41 -11.42 -22.71
C SER A 524 -8.39 -10.23 -21.79
N SER A 525 -8.58 -10.44 -20.50
CA SER A 525 -8.63 -9.40 -19.50
C SER A 525 -7.25 -8.95 -19.00
N GLN A 526 -6.20 -9.72 -19.28
CA GLN A 526 -4.85 -9.37 -18.86
C GLN A 526 -4.33 -8.15 -19.64
N LEU A 527 -3.73 -7.18 -18.94
CA LEU A 527 -3.12 -6.00 -19.59
C LEU A 527 -2.10 -6.37 -20.67
N ILE A 528 -1.43 -7.52 -20.50
CA ILE A 528 -0.47 -8.03 -21.46
C ILE A 528 -1.11 -8.67 -22.71
N SER A 529 -2.45 -8.84 -22.74
CA SER A 529 -3.13 -9.54 -23.83
C SER A 529 -2.92 -8.90 -25.21
N ALA A 530 -2.93 -7.56 -25.31
CA ALA A 530 -2.60 -6.85 -26.54
C ALA A 530 -1.16 -7.10 -27.00
N TYR A 531 -0.22 -7.12 -26.06
CA TYR A 531 1.18 -7.42 -26.37
C TYR A 531 1.36 -8.89 -26.76
N SER A 532 0.90 -9.83 -25.94
CA SER A 532 1.12 -11.26 -26.13
C SER A 532 0.47 -11.81 -27.40
N SER A 533 -0.73 -11.34 -27.75
CA SER A 533 -1.47 -11.78 -28.95
C SER A 533 -0.73 -11.49 -30.27
N GLN A 534 0.15 -10.49 -30.29
CA GLN A 534 0.92 -10.08 -31.47
C GLN A 534 2.30 -10.75 -31.57
N ARG A 535 2.68 -11.58 -30.58
CA ARG A 535 4.02 -12.17 -30.51
C ARG A 535 4.05 -13.59 -31.04
N ARG A 536 5.21 -13.96 -31.55
CA ARG A 536 5.48 -15.27 -32.12
C ARG A 536 6.77 -15.84 -31.54
N TYR A 537 6.64 -16.93 -30.80
CA TYR A 537 7.76 -17.64 -30.19
C TYR A 537 8.55 -18.51 -31.18
N ASP A 538 8.04 -18.71 -32.39
CA ASP A 538 8.64 -19.58 -33.44
C ASP A 538 9.43 -18.78 -34.51
N VAL A 539 9.55 -17.46 -34.35
CA VAL A 539 10.25 -16.59 -35.29
C VAL A 539 11.67 -16.30 -34.78
N PRO A 540 12.72 -16.54 -35.60
CA PRO A 540 14.09 -16.25 -35.19
C PRO A 540 14.35 -14.73 -35.21
N ARG A 541 14.38 -14.13 -34.02
CA ARG A 541 14.73 -12.71 -33.79
C ARG A 541 15.79 -12.61 -32.71
N TRP A 542 17.01 -12.36 -33.11
CA TRP A 542 18.18 -12.35 -32.25
C TRP A 542 18.64 -10.95 -31.80
N PHE A 543 17.95 -9.91 -32.26
CA PHE A 543 18.34 -8.51 -32.03
C PHE A 543 17.67 -7.86 -30.81
N GLY A 544 17.10 -8.62 -29.93
CA GLY A 544 16.35 -8.12 -28.81
C GLY A 544 14.88 -7.84 -29.14
N LYS A 545 14.19 -7.31 -28.16
CA LYS A 545 12.75 -7.11 -28.19
C LYS A 545 12.32 -6.13 -29.26
N GLN A 546 11.25 -6.48 -29.96
CA GLN A 546 10.58 -5.50 -30.79
C GLN A 546 10.02 -4.42 -29.87
N ARG A 547 10.51 -3.19 -30.03
CA ARG A 547 9.84 -2.04 -29.48
C ARG A 547 8.50 -1.90 -30.18
N VAL A 548 7.44 -2.25 -29.50
CA VAL A 548 6.08 -1.89 -29.87
C VAL A 548 5.74 -0.73 -28.98
N SER A 549 5.08 0.27 -29.54
CA SER A 549 4.42 1.27 -28.73
C SER A 549 3.56 0.52 -27.72
N GLU A 550 3.85 0.75 -26.50
CA GLU A 550 3.39 0.11 -25.30
C GLU A 550 1.87 0.15 -25.20
N CYS A 551 1.20 -0.81 -25.77
CA CYS A 551 -0.19 -1.00 -25.42
C CYS A 551 -0.28 -2.16 -24.46
N TYR A 552 -0.08 -1.86 -23.19
CA TYR A 552 -0.59 -2.68 -22.09
C TYR A 552 -2.07 -2.34 -21.98
N GLU A 553 -2.89 -3.05 -22.73
CA GLU A 553 -4.35 -2.91 -22.71
C GLU A 553 -5.00 -4.29 -22.91
N PRO A 554 -6.15 -4.56 -22.30
CA PRO A 554 -6.92 -5.76 -22.54
C PRO A 554 -7.44 -5.80 -23.98
N VAL A 555 -7.30 -6.96 -24.63
CA VAL A 555 -7.90 -7.23 -25.94
C VAL A 555 -8.48 -8.65 -25.94
N THR A 556 -9.52 -8.86 -26.72
CA THR A 556 -10.08 -10.20 -26.92
C THR A 556 -9.06 -11.10 -27.61
N VAL A 557 -8.65 -12.17 -26.92
CA VAL A 557 -7.78 -13.21 -27.47
C VAL A 557 -8.59 -14.46 -27.75
N ASN A 558 -8.19 -15.23 -28.76
CA ASN A 558 -8.88 -16.43 -29.22
C ASN A 558 -8.04 -17.71 -29.08
N ARG A 559 -6.87 -17.60 -28.47
CA ARG A 559 -5.98 -18.72 -28.21
C ARG A 559 -5.14 -18.50 -26.94
N ASN A 560 -4.78 -19.60 -26.29
CA ASN A 560 -3.82 -19.58 -25.18
C ASN A 560 -2.41 -19.82 -25.74
N ILE A 561 -1.63 -18.75 -25.87
CA ILE A 561 -0.26 -18.82 -26.44
C ILE A 561 0.70 -19.61 -25.56
N LYS A 562 0.51 -19.65 -24.22
CA LYS A 562 1.32 -20.46 -23.29
C LYS A 562 1.04 -21.94 -23.51
N LEU A 563 -0.22 -22.30 -23.67
CA LEU A 563 -0.63 -23.68 -23.97
C LEU A 563 -0.08 -24.16 -25.32
N ASP A 564 -0.20 -23.33 -26.36
CA ASP A 564 0.35 -23.62 -27.68
C ASP A 564 1.86 -23.83 -27.64
N TYR A 565 2.56 -22.96 -26.91
CA TYR A 565 4.01 -23.08 -26.68
C TYR A 565 4.38 -24.37 -25.96
N CYS A 566 3.66 -24.74 -24.92
CA CYS A 566 3.93 -25.98 -24.18
C CYS A 566 3.73 -27.22 -25.04
N ARG A 567 2.64 -27.27 -25.83
CA ARG A 567 2.37 -28.37 -26.75
C ARG A 567 3.47 -28.50 -27.83
N ASP A 568 3.88 -27.38 -28.42
CA ASP A 568 4.95 -27.35 -29.43
C ASP A 568 6.31 -27.76 -28.82
N MET A 569 6.65 -27.23 -27.63
CA MET A 569 7.93 -27.57 -26.98
C MET A 569 7.99 -29.05 -26.53
N ALA A 570 6.93 -29.60 -25.96
CA ALA A 570 6.88 -30.98 -25.56
C ALA A 570 7.05 -31.95 -26.77
N ASP A 571 6.37 -31.67 -27.88
CA ASP A 571 6.50 -32.44 -29.12
C ASP A 571 7.91 -32.36 -29.71
N ARG A 572 8.46 -31.13 -29.83
CA ARG A 572 9.79 -30.91 -30.42
C ARG A 572 10.91 -31.50 -29.61
N LEU A 573 10.88 -31.36 -28.28
CA LEU A 573 11.86 -32.00 -27.40
C LEU A 573 11.83 -33.51 -27.50
N ASN A 574 10.63 -34.10 -27.56
CA ASN A 574 10.49 -35.55 -27.77
C ASN A 574 11.09 -36.00 -29.10
N ARG A 575 10.74 -35.32 -30.22
CA ARG A 575 11.30 -35.61 -31.55
C ARG A 575 12.83 -35.42 -31.58
N TYR A 576 13.35 -34.35 -31.00
CA TYR A 576 14.79 -34.10 -30.93
C TYR A 576 15.52 -35.20 -30.18
N ASN A 577 14.97 -35.65 -29.06
CA ASN A 577 15.58 -36.69 -28.22
C ASN A 577 15.59 -38.07 -28.94
N LEU A 578 14.57 -38.33 -29.75
CA LEU A 578 14.46 -39.57 -30.53
C LEU A 578 15.25 -39.52 -31.86
N ALA A 579 15.62 -38.32 -32.34
CA ALA A 579 16.28 -38.17 -33.63
C ALA A 579 17.74 -38.66 -33.58
N ARG A 580 18.16 -39.35 -34.67
CA ARG A 580 19.55 -39.72 -34.91
C ARG A 580 20.38 -38.46 -35.24
N GLU A 581 21.65 -38.50 -34.93
CA GLU A 581 22.57 -37.45 -35.32
C GLU A 581 22.57 -37.24 -36.85
N GLY A 582 22.59 -35.94 -37.26
CA GLY A 582 22.57 -35.53 -38.67
C GLY A 582 21.77 -34.26 -38.90
N ALA A 583 21.59 -33.88 -40.16
CA ALA A 583 21.01 -32.63 -40.59
C ALA A 583 19.61 -32.34 -39.97
N ALA A 584 18.75 -33.36 -39.91
CA ALA A 584 17.41 -33.22 -39.33
C ALA A 584 17.46 -32.84 -37.85
N LYS A 585 18.33 -33.48 -37.06
CA LYS A 585 18.52 -33.17 -35.64
C LYS A 585 19.11 -31.75 -35.42
N GLN A 586 20.02 -31.35 -36.29
CA GLN A 586 20.61 -30.01 -36.28
C GLN A 586 19.59 -28.92 -36.57
N GLN A 587 18.68 -29.16 -37.54
CA GLN A 587 17.56 -28.25 -37.79
C GLN A 587 16.60 -28.18 -36.60
N MET A 588 16.24 -29.34 -36.00
CA MET A 588 15.41 -29.37 -34.77
C MET A 588 16.07 -28.60 -33.62
N ALA A 589 17.38 -28.70 -33.48
CA ALA A 589 18.13 -27.95 -32.49
C ALA A 589 17.99 -26.43 -32.72
N TYR A 590 18.13 -25.96 -33.96
CA TYR A 590 17.92 -24.55 -34.27
C TYR A 590 16.48 -24.09 -33.93
N ASP A 591 15.49 -24.90 -34.28
CA ASP A 591 14.10 -24.60 -33.99
C ASP A 591 13.81 -24.53 -32.48
N LEU A 592 14.44 -25.41 -31.68
CA LEU A 592 14.36 -25.36 -30.22
C LEU A 592 15.07 -24.10 -29.66
N ALA A 593 16.25 -23.76 -30.20
CA ALA A 593 16.98 -22.57 -29.79
C ALA A 593 16.16 -21.29 -29.98
N VAL A 594 15.48 -21.16 -31.11
CA VAL A 594 14.58 -20.02 -31.39
C VAL A 594 13.51 -19.92 -30.28
N ARG A 595 12.89 -20.99 -29.89
CA ARG A 595 11.80 -21.03 -28.90
C ARG A 595 12.28 -20.70 -27.49
N TYR A 596 13.42 -21.27 -27.12
CA TYR A 596 14.03 -20.93 -25.81
C TYR A 596 14.44 -19.47 -25.76
N TYR A 597 15.03 -18.93 -26.83
CA TYR A 597 15.38 -17.52 -26.89
C TYR A 597 14.17 -16.61 -26.75
N GLN A 598 13.11 -16.88 -27.52
CA GLN A 598 11.91 -16.06 -27.52
C GLN A 598 11.19 -16.05 -26.17
N ALA A 599 11.24 -17.16 -25.43
CA ALA A 599 10.68 -17.27 -24.10
C ALA A 599 11.61 -16.79 -22.97
N SER A 600 12.88 -16.52 -23.27
CA SER A 600 13.83 -15.96 -22.31
C SER A 600 13.55 -14.46 -22.03
N CYS A 601 14.20 -13.90 -21.01
CA CYS A 601 14.16 -12.46 -20.72
C CYS A 601 14.67 -11.57 -21.87
N TYR A 602 15.38 -12.14 -22.82
CA TYR A 602 15.89 -11.44 -24.01
C TYR A 602 14.95 -11.44 -25.22
N GLY A 603 13.99 -12.37 -25.24
CA GLY A 603 13.06 -12.55 -26.35
C GLY A 603 11.78 -11.73 -26.26
N ASP A 604 10.98 -11.75 -27.32
CA ASP A 604 9.71 -11.03 -27.41
C ASP A 604 8.58 -11.71 -26.61
N CYS A 605 8.72 -13.00 -26.32
CA CYS A 605 7.72 -13.80 -25.61
C CYS A 605 8.12 -14.12 -24.15
N TRP A 606 8.82 -13.20 -23.51
CA TRP A 606 9.26 -13.32 -22.11
C TRP A 606 8.12 -13.64 -21.13
N PHE A 607 6.89 -13.22 -21.42
CA PHE A 607 5.69 -13.48 -20.63
C PHE A 607 5.32 -14.98 -20.56
N LEU A 608 5.92 -15.82 -21.39
CA LEU A 608 5.73 -17.28 -21.33
C LEU A 608 6.31 -17.88 -20.03
N THR A 609 7.37 -17.28 -19.50
CA THR A 609 8.07 -17.71 -18.28
C THR A 609 7.82 -16.80 -17.07
N HIS A 610 7.19 -15.64 -17.27
CA HIS A 610 6.94 -14.65 -16.23
C HIS A 610 5.44 -14.35 -16.19
N TYR A 611 4.83 -14.63 -15.05
CA TYR A 611 3.42 -14.29 -14.85
C TYR A 611 3.31 -12.80 -14.51
N TYR A 612 3.05 -11.96 -15.48
CA TYR A 612 2.83 -10.52 -15.31
C TYR A 612 3.98 -9.73 -14.65
N SER A 613 5.11 -10.34 -14.40
CA SER A 613 6.26 -9.67 -13.84
C SER A 613 7.11 -8.96 -14.89
N SER A 614 7.99 -8.09 -14.44
CA SER A 614 8.93 -7.41 -15.31
C SER A 614 9.96 -8.37 -15.87
N VAL A 615 10.30 -8.21 -17.13
CA VAL A 615 11.46 -8.88 -17.74
C VAL A 615 12.79 -8.54 -17.03
N MET A 616 12.79 -7.50 -16.21
CA MET A 616 13.96 -7.05 -15.43
C MET A 616 14.04 -7.72 -14.07
N ASP A 617 13.06 -8.53 -13.67
CA ASP A 617 13.09 -9.24 -12.41
C ASP A 617 14.22 -10.27 -12.42
N SER A 618 14.89 -10.44 -11.28
CA SER A 618 15.95 -11.44 -11.12
C SER A 618 15.38 -12.84 -11.25
N ALA A 619 16.05 -13.70 -12.01
CA ALA A 619 15.72 -15.10 -12.13
C ALA A 619 15.71 -15.79 -10.76
N ARG A 620 14.74 -16.66 -10.52
CA ARG A 620 14.67 -17.50 -9.32
C ARG A 620 15.62 -18.69 -9.45
N SER A 621 16.14 -19.19 -8.35
CA SER A 621 17.11 -20.30 -8.33
C SER A 621 16.54 -21.63 -8.90
N TRP A 622 15.22 -21.76 -8.97
CA TRP A 622 14.53 -22.93 -9.52
C TRP A 622 14.16 -22.77 -11.01
N GLU A 623 14.30 -21.60 -11.59
CA GLU A 623 14.05 -21.35 -13.01
C GLU A 623 15.16 -21.96 -13.86
N LYS A 624 14.74 -22.51 -15.00
CA LYS A 624 15.66 -23.00 -16.00
C LYS A 624 16.25 -21.85 -16.81
N ASP A 625 17.55 -21.82 -16.95
CA ASP A 625 18.21 -20.81 -17.79
C ASP A 625 17.93 -21.06 -19.27
N PHE A 626 16.95 -20.36 -19.82
CA PHE A 626 16.55 -20.45 -21.22
C PHE A 626 17.59 -19.86 -22.17
N ALA A 627 18.41 -18.92 -21.72
CA ALA A 627 19.52 -18.42 -22.52
C ALA A 627 20.62 -19.47 -22.68
N ALA A 628 20.95 -20.18 -21.61
CA ALA A 628 21.89 -21.29 -21.66
C ALA A 628 21.37 -22.45 -22.55
N GLU A 629 20.06 -22.78 -22.45
CA GLU A 629 19.48 -23.78 -23.36
C GLU A 629 19.53 -23.32 -24.83
N THR A 630 19.31 -22.02 -25.09
CA THR A 630 19.45 -21.44 -26.45
C THR A 630 20.86 -21.67 -26.98
N VAL A 631 21.89 -21.31 -26.20
CA VAL A 631 23.31 -21.48 -26.59
C VAL A 631 23.62 -22.96 -26.82
N LYS A 632 23.15 -23.84 -25.95
CA LYS A 632 23.33 -25.30 -26.08
C LYS A 632 22.83 -25.83 -27.42
N TYR A 633 21.60 -25.49 -27.81
CA TYR A 633 21.00 -25.95 -29.04
C TYR A 633 21.58 -25.27 -30.30
N LEU A 634 21.97 -23.99 -30.22
CA LEU A 634 22.70 -23.31 -31.30
C LEU A 634 24.08 -23.97 -31.57
N ASN A 635 24.76 -24.42 -30.54
CA ASN A 635 26.05 -25.14 -30.68
C ASN A 635 25.89 -26.52 -31.35
N VAL A 636 24.72 -27.14 -31.24
CA VAL A 636 24.40 -28.33 -32.05
C VAL A 636 24.13 -27.95 -33.50
N ALA A 637 23.28 -26.93 -33.71
CA ALA A 637 22.88 -26.50 -35.05
C ALA A 637 24.04 -25.96 -35.90
N LYS A 638 24.99 -25.23 -35.30
CA LYS A 638 26.17 -24.68 -36.02
C LYS A 638 27.12 -25.72 -36.60
N ARG A 639 26.99 -26.98 -36.18
CA ARG A 639 27.77 -28.11 -36.71
C ARG A 639 27.23 -28.66 -38.03
N SER A 640 26.20 -28.04 -38.61
CA SER A 640 25.54 -28.47 -39.83
C SER A 640 26.45 -28.31 -41.04
N ASP A 641 26.38 -29.26 -41.96
CA ASP A 641 26.95 -29.15 -43.30
C ASP A 641 26.15 -28.18 -44.20
N ASP A 642 24.89 -27.91 -43.85
CA ASP A 642 24.10 -26.84 -44.46
C ASP A 642 24.67 -25.48 -44.05
N LEU A 643 25.29 -24.79 -44.99
CA LEU A 643 25.93 -23.50 -44.76
C LEU A 643 24.92 -22.41 -44.30
N GLN A 644 23.67 -22.48 -44.73
CA GLN A 644 22.65 -21.51 -44.31
C GLN A 644 22.27 -21.74 -42.83
N LEU A 645 22.07 -22.99 -42.43
CA LEU A 645 21.75 -23.32 -41.05
C LEU A 645 22.96 -23.00 -40.13
N ARG A 646 24.15 -23.34 -40.57
CA ARG A 646 25.38 -23.00 -39.87
C ARG A 646 25.53 -21.49 -39.70
N TYR A 647 25.38 -20.72 -40.76
CA TYR A 647 25.43 -19.27 -40.72
C TYR A 647 24.40 -18.66 -39.72
N ARG A 648 23.15 -19.08 -39.80
CA ARG A 648 22.09 -18.59 -38.91
C ARG A 648 22.40 -18.89 -37.44
N SER A 649 23.01 -20.05 -37.17
CA SER A 649 23.37 -20.45 -35.81
C SER A 649 24.54 -19.66 -35.26
N VAL A 650 25.58 -19.44 -36.06
CA VAL A 650 26.75 -18.62 -35.68
C VAL A 650 26.34 -17.18 -35.49
N TYR A 651 25.50 -16.65 -36.39
CA TYR A 651 24.94 -15.31 -36.27
C TYR A 651 24.15 -15.15 -34.96
N ALA A 652 23.26 -16.11 -34.64
CA ALA A 652 22.48 -16.07 -33.40
C ALA A 652 23.38 -16.06 -32.15
N LEU A 653 24.42 -16.91 -32.11
CA LEU A 653 25.39 -16.95 -31.01
C LEU A 653 26.13 -15.63 -30.82
N ALA A 654 26.49 -14.95 -31.91
CA ALA A 654 27.16 -13.65 -31.85
C ALA A 654 26.31 -12.53 -31.23
N PHE A 655 25.01 -12.67 -31.24
CA PHE A 655 24.07 -11.69 -30.69
C PHE A 655 23.41 -12.11 -29.37
N MET A 656 23.78 -13.30 -28.85
CA MET A 656 23.33 -13.66 -27.51
C MET A 656 23.99 -12.74 -26.48
N PRO A 657 23.20 -12.06 -25.62
CA PRO A 657 23.73 -11.10 -24.64
C PRO A 657 24.32 -11.78 -23.38
N VAL A 658 24.68 -13.04 -23.50
CA VAL A 658 25.28 -13.84 -22.45
C VAL A 658 26.80 -13.75 -22.61
N ASP A 659 27.50 -13.37 -21.56
CA ASP A 659 28.95 -13.24 -21.56
C ASP A 659 29.49 -12.31 -22.67
N LYS A 660 29.26 -11.01 -22.45
CA LYS A 660 29.49 -9.93 -23.42
C LYS A 660 30.96 -9.80 -23.81
N TRP A 661 31.21 -9.44 -25.08
CA TRP A 661 32.57 -9.22 -25.61
C TRP A 661 33.20 -7.90 -25.16
N ALA A 662 32.35 -6.89 -24.85
CA ALA A 662 32.81 -5.56 -24.42
C ALA A 662 31.76 -4.84 -23.59
N GLU A 663 32.24 -3.93 -22.75
CA GLU A 663 31.44 -2.89 -22.12
C GLU A 663 31.87 -1.50 -22.62
N PHE A 664 30.90 -0.65 -22.89
CA PHE A 664 31.12 0.72 -23.34
C PHE A 664 30.65 1.66 -22.25
N GLU A 665 31.60 2.29 -21.55
CA GLU A 665 31.31 3.26 -20.50
C GLU A 665 30.87 4.60 -21.09
N TYR A 666 30.13 5.38 -20.32
CA TYR A 666 29.57 6.67 -20.78
C TYR A 666 30.67 7.70 -21.11
N ASP A 667 31.85 7.59 -20.50
CA ASP A 667 33.04 8.43 -20.74
C ASP A 667 33.80 8.04 -22.02
N GLY A 668 33.34 7.05 -22.77
CA GLY A 668 33.94 6.55 -24.00
C GLY A 668 35.01 5.47 -23.78
N LYS A 669 35.28 5.05 -22.55
CA LYS A 669 36.18 3.93 -22.27
C LYS A 669 35.52 2.63 -22.72
N VAL A 670 36.33 1.74 -23.30
CA VAL A 670 35.90 0.42 -23.76
C VAL A 670 36.70 -0.63 -22.99
N ILE A 671 35.97 -1.52 -22.35
CA ILE A 671 36.56 -2.69 -21.66
C ILE A 671 36.25 -3.90 -22.52
N LEU A 672 37.29 -4.55 -23.01
CA LEU A 672 37.15 -5.75 -23.85
C LEU A 672 37.29 -7.01 -22.99
N TYR A 673 36.49 -8.01 -23.31
CA TYR A 673 36.51 -9.35 -22.70
C TYR A 673 36.90 -10.39 -23.75
N PRO A 674 38.19 -10.46 -24.14
CA PRO A 674 38.70 -11.47 -25.07
C PRO A 674 38.58 -12.83 -24.36
N HIS A 675 37.95 -13.79 -24.97
CA HIS A 675 37.58 -15.12 -24.44
C HIS A 675 36.15 -15.22 -23.86
N SER A 676 35.36 -14.15 -23.88
CA SER A 676 33.95 -14.28 -23.61
C SER A 676 33.23 -15.06 -24.73
N ALA A 677 32.10 -15.70 -24.41
CA ALA A 677 31.37 -16.50 -25.37
C ALA A 677 30.91 -15.64 -26.59
N GLN A 678 30.56 -14.39 -26.35
CA GLN A 678 30.16 -13.47 -27.42
C GLN A 678 31.35 -13.03 -28.28
N TYR A 679 32.53 -12.84 -27.66
CA TYR A 679 33.75 -12.51 -28.41
C TYR A 679 34.11 -13.64 -29.39
N GLU A 680 34.13 -14.89 -28.92
CA GLU A 680 34.41 -16.05 -29.77
C GLU A 680 33.39 -16.25 -30.88
N ALA A 681 32.11 -16.03 -30.58
CA ALA A 681 31.05 -16.13 -31.58
C ALA A 681 31.15 -15.04 -32.65
N LEU A 682 31.50 -13.79 -32.28
CA LEU A 682 31.75 -12.70 -33.22
C LEU A 682 32.99 -13.00 -34.10
N TYR A 683 34.04 -13.58 -33.51
CA TYR A 683 35.21 -14.01 -34.26
C TYR A 683 34.87 -15.10 -35.29
N GLU A 684 34.11 -16.12 -34.87
CA GLU A 684 33.63 -17.18 -35.77
C GLU A 684 32.73 -16.60 -36.88
N LEU A 685 31.87 -15.62 -36.57
CA LEU A 685 31.01 -14.94 -37.56
C LEU A 685 31.83 -14.16 -38.55
N SER A 686 32.86 -13.44 -38.13
CA SER A 686 33.77 -12.69 -39.03
C SER A 686 34.51 -13.64 -39.99
N LEU A 687 35.08 -14.73 -39.46
CA LEU A 687 35.72 -15.75 -40.30
C LEU A 687 34.76 -16.40 -41.31
N PHE A 688 33.53 -16.70 -40.86
CA PHE A 688 32.51 -17.27 -41.68
C PHE A 688 32.11 -16.30 -42.86
N ALA A 689 31.96 -14.99 -42.51
CA ALA A 689 31.66 -13.96 -43.50
C ALA A 689 32.74 -13.81 -44.56
N MET A 690 34.00 -13.98 -44.20
CA MET A 690 35.12 -13.99 -45.14
C MET A 690 35.17 -15.26 -46.01
N ALA A 691 34.92 -16.41 -45.42
CA ALA A 691 35.00 -17.71 -46.13
C ALA A 691 33.80 -17.94 -47.10
N TYR A 692 32.61 -17.47 -46.71
CA TYR A 692 31.35 -17.72 -47.42
C TYR A 692 30.59 -16.44 -47.70
N PRO A 693 31.12 -15.45 -48.45
CA PRO A 693 30.51 -14.14 -48.62
C PRO A 693 29.16 -14.18 -49.38
N ASN A 694 28.88 -15.26 -50.11
CA ASN A 694 27.58 -15.41 -50.79
C ASN A 694 26.48 -16.04 -49.95
N VAL A 695 26.83 -16.58 -48.77
CA VAL A 695 25.88 -17.17 -47.80
C VAL A 695 25.40 -16.12 -46.81
N VAL A 696 26.30 -15.21 -46.45
CA VAL A 696 26.01 -14.15 -45.46
C VAL A 696 25.12 -13.08 -46.05
N ASP A 697 24.02 -12.78 -45.35
CA ASP A 697 23.07 -11.78 -45.82
C ASP A 697 23.63 -10.32 -45.69
N GLN A 698 22.96 -9.39 -46.36
CA GLN A 698 23.36 -7.98 -46.38
C GLN A 698 23.26 -7.30 -45.00
N TYR A 699 22.42 -7.82 -44.07
CA TYR A 699 22.26 -7.25 -42.73
C TYR A 699 23.51 -7.52 -41.88
N THR A 700 24.09 -8.70 -41.96
CA THR A 700 25.34 -9.03 -41.26
C THR A 700 26.47 -8.13 -41.74
N ARG A 701 26.56 -7.89 -43.07
CA ARG A 701 27.57 -7.00 -43.65
C ARG A 701 27.45 -5.53 -43.22
N ARG A 702 26.26 -5.12 -42.78
CA ARG A 702 25.96 -3.77 -42.27
C ARG A 702 25.85 -3.72 -40.76
N CYS A 703 26.11 -4.83 -40.06
CA CYS A 703 25.94 -4.93 -38.63
C CYS A 703 26.96 -4.06 -37.89
N ASP A 704 26.48 -3.08 -37.13
CA ASP A 704 27.34 -2.16 -36.37
C ASP A 704 28.10 -2.87 -35.26
N VAL A 705 27.54 -3.92 -34.67
CA VAL A 705 28.20 -4.71 -33.62
C VAL A 705 29.38 -5.45 -34.20
N LEU A 706 29.23 -6.12 -35.34
CA LEU A 706 30.30 -6.84 -35.98
C LEU A 706 31.41 -5.88 -36.43
N LYS A 707 31.08 -4.75 -37.10
CA LYS A 707 32.05 -3.73 -37.49
C LYS A 707 32.77 -3.12 -36.31
N ARG A 708 32.07 -2.90 -35.21
CA ARG A 708 32.70 -2.38 -34.00
C ARG A 708 33.67 -3.43 -33.38
N TYR A 709 33.25 -4.69 -33.37
CA TYR A 709 34.09 -5.81 -32.98
C TYR A 709 35.35 -5.89 -33.86
N GLU A 710 35.23 -5.88 -35.20
CA GLU A 710 36.31 -5.88 -36.18
C GLU A 710 37.28 -4.69 -35.99
N TYR A 711 36.77 -3.52 -35.61
CA TYR A 711 37.57 -2.33 -35.30
C TYR A 711 38.49 -2.54 -34.07
N TYR A 712 38.05 -3.30 -33.06
CA TYR A 712 38.78 -3.56 -31.83
C TYR A 712 39.54 -4.90 -31.87
N LEU A 713 39.51 -5.64 -32.95
CA LEU A 713 40.37 -6.79 -33.13
C LEU A 713 41.81 -6.33 -33.16
N PRO A 714 42.78 -7.04 -32.48
CA PRO A 714 44.19 -6.69 -32.47
C PRO A 714 44.83 -6.82 -33.85
#